data_086b8c4a16cb9677648875916efe2667
#
_entry.id   086b8c4a16cb9677648875916efe2667
#
_cell.length_a   1.000
_cell.length_b   1.000
_cell.length_c   1.000
_cell.angle_alpha   90.00
_cell.angle_beta   90.00
_cell.angle_gamma   90.00
#
_symmetry.space_group_name_H-M   'P 1'
#
loop_
_entity.id
_entity.type
_entity.pdbx_description
1 polymer ?
#
loop_
_entity_poly.entity_id
_entity_poly.type
_entity_poly.pdbx_seq_one_letter_code
_entity_poly.pdbx_strand_id
1 'polypeptide(L)'
;MRTLTTIRQDLRALVQSRAFSQIDAYYADLEQQDWSLPASQISAYSEAALSGTLFDYSTVPYPQAADFLQAWIAACPDSYHAHLVLGNFCFGRAADIRGFGWADSVTQDRWIGAALACETAAAALLKAMTLSPRPVAACVTMMQMAAHFKEPYWLRQLFEGNPPETITHDDVEEPGLMDAALAHLAEYGVPRLQPDQAPQALPAWLAPRAEHEMDQGKDYWLLRALELRPGHLETLIAYAQYLQPRWGGSYEDIDGLASGPLCETLTEPQRNAIRWIGLWDELSDFPESEETQAVQTHRQAFESFLQRDLRPQERGEALGRFANFVSYSLGDHARARALHAQSVAAFPGNMYFGEVDGPFRSFAHVTLIHHIPDDDGAFKRVLERMSGWDQLATPQGLVAVAHQFGLWGFEKDPAKAQQLLDRAAELGRDQTDDSFNVLAAAAMLWDGGAHEEGYFLTRQLADRRFPDAASSMYDIHRGFRDNTPDHYLDEAVRDEWLQRAVDDGSPLAKYNMAHRHLFDGKMDFSRRENVETVLRLLQESREEPRADGLARLRIGVLLRDHGTDAEKQSGVREYLRPLVDEDDDWRAARASAEIGLAYARGHGAKKNRFAAIEWVGHASKLQPDDEGIDEIHGEVMNSHSLVKTIGTVFGAYLGRGGVTAEDLPPKAKTIGE
;
A
#
# COMPACT_ATOMS: atom_id res chain seq x y z
N MET A 1 18.15 -4.57 -22.83
CA MET A 1 17.85 -3.65 -21.71
C MET A 1 17.45 -4.53 -20.54
N ARG A 2 17.99 -4.30 -19.33
CA ARG A 2 17.59 -5.05 -18.12
C ARG A 2 16.17 -4.70 -17.76
N THR A 3 15.39 -5.67 -17.27
CA THR A 3 14.05 -5.40 -16.73
C THR A 3 14.16 -4.75 -15.35
N LEU A 4 13.15 -4.02 -14.88
CA LEU A 4 13.14 -3.44 -13.53
C LEU A 4 13.23 -4.54 -12.47
N THR A 5 12.57 -5.68 -12.68
CA THR A 5 12.67 -6.86 -11.82
C THR A 5 14.12 -7.34 -11.68
N THR A 6 14.84 -7.48 -12.80
CA THR A 6 16.27 -7.85 -12.78
C THR A 6 17.10 -6.79 -12.03
N ILE A 7 16.83 -5.50 -12.29
CA ILE A 7 17.52 -4.40 -11.63
C ILE A 7 17.28 -4.45 -10.09
N ARG A 8 16.04 -4.68 -9.66
CA ARG A 8 15.70 -4.84 -8.23
C ARG A 8 16.46 -6.02 -7.60
N GLN A 9 16.46 -7.17 -8.25
CA GLN A 9 17.16 -8.36 -7.74
C GLN A 9 18.66 -8.10 -7.61
N ASP A 10 19.29 -7.56 -8.66
CA ASP A 10 20.72 -7.25 -8.65
C ASP A 10 21.06 -6.23 -7.54
N LEU A 11 20.31 -5.14 -7.45
CA LEU A 11 20.54 -4.09 -6.45
C LEU A 11 20.31 -4.60 -5.02
N ARG A 12 19.25 -5.35 -4.76
CA ARG A 12 18.96 -5.93 -3.44
C ARG A 12 20.05 -6.92 -3.00
N ALA A 13 20.60 -7.72 -3.91
CA ALA A 13 21.73 -8.59 -3.62
C ALA A 13 22.99 -7.79 -3.24
N LEU A 14 23.26 -6.68 -3.93
CA LEU A 14 24.37 -5.77 -3.60
C LEU A 14 24.13 -5.05 -2.26
N VAL A 15 22.89 -4.70 -1.93
CA VAL A 15 22.50 -4.11 -0.63
C VAL A 15 22.77 -5.10 0.50
N GLN A 16 22.34 -6.36 0.36
CA GLN A 16 22.59 -7.40 1.36
C GLN A 16 24.09 -7.59 1.65
N SER A 17 24.94 -7.52 0.62
CA SER A 17 26.40 -7.62 0.76
C SER A 17 27.09 -6.30 1.15
N ARG A 18 26.35 -5.18 1.26
CA ARG A 18 26.88 -3.83 1.49
C ARG A 18 27.99 -3.43 0.49
N ALA A 19 27.85 -3.85 -0.75
CA ALA A 19 28.84 -3.65 -1.79
C ALA A 19 28.73 -2.23 -2.44
N PHE A 20 28.93 -1.19 -1.64
CA PHE A 20 28.64 0.22 -2.00
C PHE A 20 29.26 0.67 -3.33
N SER A 21 30.55 0.38 -3.57
CA SER A 21 31.19 0.72 -4.82
C SER A 21 30.59 0.00 -6.03
N GLN A 22 30.06 -1.22 -5.84
CA GLN A 22 29.39 -1.95 -6.91
C GLN A 22 27.98 -1.40 -7.16
N ILE A 23 27.27 -0.97 -6.12
CA ILE A 23 25.99 -0.28 -6.24
C ILE A 23 26.19 1.01 -7.05
N ASP A 24 27.20 1.79 -6.72
CA ASP A 24 27.52 3.03 -7.42
C ASP A 24 27.83 2.79 -8.91
N ALA A 25 28.68 1.81 -9.20
CA ALA A 25 29.02 1.41 -10.58
C ALA A 25 27.79 0.88 -11.35
N TYR A 26 26.88 0.18 -10.67
CA TYR A 26 25.65 -0.32 -11.27
C TYR A 26 24.72 0.81 -11.70
N TYR A 27 24.53 1.81 -10.84
CA TYR A 27 23.75 3.02 -11.19
C TYR A 27 24.41 3.85 -12.30
N ALA A 28 25.74 3.98 -12.28
CA ALA A 28 26.48 4.69 -13.33
C ALA A 28 26.29 4.00 -14.70
N ASP A 29 26.26 2.67 -14.74
CA ASP A 29 25.97 1.91 -15.97
C ASP A 29 24.51 2.13 -16.44
N LEU A 30 23.53 2.13 -15.52
CA LEU A 30 22.13 2.42 -15.86
C LEU A 30 21.96 3.85 -16.39
N GLU A 31 22.59 4.84 -15.75
CA GLU A 31 22.56 6.23 -16.21
C GLU A 31 23.19 6.37 -17.60
N GLN A 32 24.33 5.72 -17.83
CA GLN A 32 24.97 5.73 -19.14
C GLN A 32 24.08 5.10 -20.22
N GLN A 33 23.39 4.00 -19.89
CA GLN A 33 22.44 3.38 -20.81
C GLN A 33 21.28 4.35 -21.11
N ASP A 34 20.71 5.01 -20.10
CA ASP A 34 19.66 6.01 -20.26
C ASP A 34 20.10 7.16 -21.19
N TRP A 35 21.30 7.70 -20.99
CA TRP A 35 21.84 8.76 -21.83
C TRP A 35 22.17 8.32 -23.25
N SER A 36 22.32 7.02 -23.50
CA SER A 36 22.48 6.47 -24.83
C SER A 36 21.20 6.42 -25.66
N LEU A 37 20.05 6.53 -24.99
CA LEU A 37 18.73 6.55 -25.60
C LEU A 37 18.32 7.98 -26.02
N PRO A 38 17.45 8.11 -27.02
CA PRO A 38 16.80 9.38 -27.33
C PRO A 38 16.11 9.94 -26.07
N ALA A 39 16.15 11.26 -25.85
CA ALA A 39 15.49 11.90 -24.71
C ALA A 39 13.98 11.63 -24.62
N SER A 40 13.36 11.30 -25.73
CA SER A 40 11.94 10.94 -25.86
C SER A 40 11.64 9.46 -25.57
N GLN A 41 12.63 8.66 -25.19
CA GLN A 41 12.47 7.27 -24.79
C GLN A 41 12.62 7.14 -23.29
N ILE A 42 11.63 6.57 -22.63
CA ILE A 42 11.63 6.30 -21.18
C ILE A 42 12.53 5.10 -20.89
N SER A 43 13.34 5.19 -19.85
CA SER A 43 14.24 4.12 -19.39
C SER A 43 13.86 3.63 -17.97
N ALA A 44 14.50 2.56 -17.51
CA ALA A 44 14.32 2.07 -16.15
C ALA A 44 15.17 2.85 -15.12
N TYR A 45 15.99 3.82 -15.54
CA TYR A 45 16.92 4.49 -14.64
C TYR A 45 16.23 5.31 -13.54
N SER A 46 15.21 6.08 -13.89
CA SER A 46 14.49 6.92 -12.93
C SER A 46 13.77 6.07 -11.88
N GLU A 47 13.11 5.00 -12.29
CA GLU A 47 12.50 4.02 -11.38
C GLU A 47 13.55 3.32 -10.51
N ALA A 48 14.71 2.99 -11.09
CA ALA A 48 15.82 2.39 -10.35
C ALA A 48 16.36 3.33 -9.25
N ALA A 49 16.32 4.65 -9.47
CA ALA A 49 16.76 5.66 -8.52
C ALA A 49 15.78 5.85 -7.33
N LEU A 50 14.58 5.27 -7.38
CA LEU A 50 13.68 5.25 -6.24
C LEU A 50 14.16 4.25 -5.18
N SER A 51 14.10 4.64 -3.93
CA SER A 51 14.61 3.82 -2.81
C SER A 51 13.88 2.47 -2.65
N GLY A 52 12.61 2.36 -3.06
CA GLY A 52 11.86 1.11 -3.11
C GLY A 52 12.43 0.07 -4.07
N THR A 53 13.29 0.46 -5.00
CA THR A 53 14.04 -0.47 -5.84
C THR A 53 15.17 -1.16 -5.08
N LEU A 54 15.84 -0.43 -4.18
CA LEU A 54 16.91 -0.98 -3.32
C LEU A 54 16.37 -1.78 -2.15
N PHE A 55 15.27 -1.32 -1.55
CA PHE A 55 14.74 -1.88 -0.32
C PHE A 55 13.35 -2.43 -0.53
N ASP A 56 13.08 -3.54 0.13
CA ASP A 56 11.74 -4.06 0.33
C ASP A 56 11.25 -3.59 1.70
N TYR A 57 10.39 -2.60 1.72
CA TYR A 57 9.90 -2.00 2.96
C TYR A 57 8.91 -2.89 3.73
N SER A 58 8.47 -4.00 3.16
CA SER A 58 7.76 -5.03 3.93
C SER A 58 8.69 -5.78 4.89
N THR A 59 10.00 -5.82 4.58
CA THR A 59 11.01 -6.56 5.35
C THR A 59 12.13 -5.67 5.91
N VAL A 60 12.36 -4.51 5.32
CA VAL A 60 13.40 -3.55 5.72
C VAL A 60 12.77 -2.30 6.32
N PRO A 61 12.85 -2.07 7.64
CA PRO A 61 12.33 -0.85 8.27
C PRO A 61 12.99 0.41 7.70
N TYR A 62 12.24 1.50 7.60
CA TYR A 62 12.74 2.78 7.07
C TYR A 62 14.01 3.30 7.76
N PRO A 63 14.15 3.25 9.11
CA PRO A 63 15.39 3.65 9.76
C PRO A 63 16.60 2.84 9.29
N GLN A 64 16.44 1.53 9.10
CA GLN A 64 17.54 0.68 8.60
C GLN A 64 17.92 1.02 7.15
N ALA A 65 16.95 1.35 6.30
CA ALA A 65 17.21 1.82 4.94
C ALA A 65 17.96 3.15 4.95
N ALA A 66 17.60 4.08 5.83
CA ALA A 66 18.29 5.36 6.01
C ALA A 66 19.74 5.18 6.46
N ASP A 67 19.99 4.32 7.47
CA ASP A 67 21.34 3.99 7.94
C ASP A 67 22.20 3.40 6.81
N PHE A 68 21.60 2.57 5.96
CA PHE A 68 22.30 2.03 4.79
C PHE A 68 22.67 3.14 3.79
N LEU A 69 21.75 4.06 3.48
CA LEU A 69 22.01 5.16 2.56
C LEU A 69 23.10 6.11 3.08
N GLN A 70 23.08 6.40 4.37
CA GLN A 70 24.14 7.19 5.00
C GLN A 70 25.49 6.47 4.97
N ALA A 71 25.51 5.16 5.22
CA ALA A 71 26.72 4.36 5.11
C ALA A 71 27.26 4.30 3.67
N TRP A 72 26.37 4.26 2.66
CA TRP A 72 26.77 4.34 1.25
C TRP A 72 27.40 5.70 0.93
N ILE A 73 26.80 6.81 1.36
CA ILE A 73 27.39 8.15 1.22
C ILE A 73 28.73 8.26 1.93
N ALA A 74 28.86 7.71 3.14
CA ALA A 74 30.13 7.72 3.88
C ALA A 74 31.24 6.92 3.17
N ALA A 75 30.88 5.81 2.51
CA ALA A 75 31.80 4.99 1.73
C ALA A 75 32.13 5.61 0.35
N CYS A 76 31.19 6.33 -0.25
CA CYS A 76 31.29 6.94 -1.59
C CYS A 76 30.82 8.41 -1.54
N PRO A 77 31.55 9.33 -0.88
CA PRO A 77 31.07 10.69 -0.62
C PRO A 77 30.87 11.55 -1.88
N ASP A 78 31.52 11.17 -2.98
CA ASP A 78 31.41 11.83 -4.29
C ASP A 78 30.43 11.10 -5.24
N SER A 79 29.65 10.17 -4.72
CA SER A 79 28.62 9.45 -5.50
C SER A 79 27.40 10.35 -5.73
N TYR A 80 27.16 10.69 -6.99
CA TYR A 80 25.91 11.32 -7.42
C TYR A 80 24.71 10.47 -7.05
N HIS A 81 24.76 9.18 -7.29
CA HIS A 81 23.65 8.25 -7.10
C HIS A 81 23.29 8.06 -5.64
N ALA A 82 24.28 7.99 -4.74
CA ALA A 82 24.02 7.86 -3.30
C ALA A 82 23.24 9.07 -2.76
N HIS A 83 23.61 10.28 -3.17
CA HIS A 83 22.90 11.50 -2.79
C HIS A 83 21.53 11.63 -3.47
N LEU A 84 21.40 11.22 -4.75
CA LEU A 84 20.13 11.19 -5.46
C LEU A 84 19.13 10.24 -4.77
N VAL A 85 19.55 9.01 -4.46
CA VAL A 85 18.67 8.03 -3.82
C VAL A 85 18.30 8.45 -2.40
N LEU A 86 19.22 9.07 -1.63
CA LEU A 86 18.87 9.64 -0.32
C LEU A 86 17.83 10.77 -0.47
N GLY A 87 18.00 11.66 -1.45
CA GLY A 87 17.02 12.72 -1.75
C GLY A 87 15.64 12.15 -2.09
N ASN A 88 15.58 11.16 -2.96
CA ASN A 88 14.35 10.47 -3.34
C ASN A 88 13.72 9.73 -2.14
N PHE A 89 14.54 9.10 -1.28
CA PHE A 89 14.07 8.47 -0.06
C PHE A 89 13.40 9.50 0.86
N CYS A 90 14.08 10.58 1.21
CA CYS A 90 13.55 11.60 2.12
C CYS A 90 12.27 12.26 1.55
N PHE A 91 12.22 12.54 0.25
CA PHE A 91 11.03 13.06 -0.41
C PHE A 91 9.86 12.08 -0.38
N GLY A 92 10.11 10.78 -0.64
CA GLY A 92 9.08 9.75 -0.50
C GLY A 92 8.54 9.66 0.94
N ARG A 93 9.44 9.72 1.93
CA ARG A 93 9.03 9.72 3.36
C ARG A 93 8.26 11.00 3.76
N ALA A 94 8.55 12.15 3.14
CA ALA A 94 7.73 13.34 3.34
C ALA A 94 6.26 13.09 2.98
N ALA A 95 6.01 12.37 1.88
CA ALA A 95 4.65 11.98 1.48
C ALA A 95 3.99 11.03 2.50
N ASP A 96 4.73 10.04 3.01
CA ASP A 96 4.22 9.10 4.01
C ASP A 96 3.96 9.79 5.37
N ILE A 97 4.84 10.69 5.81
CA ILE A 97 4.64 11.49 7.03
C ILE A 97 3.37 12.34 6.90
N ARG A 98 3.18 13.02 5.76
CA ARG A 98 1.95 13.75 5.50
C ARG A 98 0.72 12.83 5.52
N GLY A 99 0.85 11.63 4.98
CA GLY A 99 -0.25 10.67 4.82
C GLY A 99 -1.14 10.97 3.61
N PHE A 100 -2.12 10.08 3.39
CA PHE A 100 -3.00 10.09 2.21
C PHE A 100 -4.29 10.92 2.39
N GLY A 101 -4.50 11.50 3.58
CA GLY A 101 -5.69 12.31 3.86
C GLY A 101 -5.77 13.60 3.03
N TRP A 102 -6.97 14.16 2.91
CA TRP A 102 -7.17 15.48 2.34
C TRP A 102 -6.38 16.53 3.11
N ALA A 103 -5.97 17.60 2.46
CA ALA A 103 -5.07 18.60 3.04
C ALA A 103 -5.58 19.20 4.37
N ASP A 104 -6.89 19.35 4.53
CA ASP A 104 -7.58 19.85 5.71
C ASP A 104 -7.69 18.83 6.86
N SER A 105 -7.52 17.55 6.57
CA SER A 105 -7.50 16.46 7.56
C SER A 105 -6.09 16.13 8.10
N VAL A 106 -5.05 16.67 7.50
CA VAL A 106 -3.65 16.43 7.91
C VAL A 106 -3.30 17.32 9.09
N THR A 107 -2.81 16.73 10.18
CA THR A 107 -2.42 17.46 11.39
C THR A 107 -1.17 18.33 11.18
N GLN A 108 -1.02 19.37 11.98
CA GLN A 108 0.06 20.35 11.80
C GLN A 108 1.44 19.74 12.05
N ASP A 109 1.58 18.82 13.01
CA ASP A 109 2.83 18.09 13.26
C ASP A 109 3.29 17.25 12.05
N ARG A 110 2.33 16.66 11.33
CA ARG A 110 2.62 15.91 10.08
C ARG A 110 3.04 16.84 8.95
N TRP A 111 2.44 18.03 8.83
CA TRP A 111 2.90 19.03 7.86
C TRP A 111 4.31 19.54 8.16
N ILE A 112 4.62 19.80 9.44
CA ILE A 112 5.97 20.19 9.87
C ILE A 112 6.96 19.05 9.60
N GLY A 113 6.60 17.81 9.97
CA GLY A 113 7.44 16.64 9.71
C GLY A 113 7.75 16.44 8.23
N ALA A 114 6.74 16.59 7.36
CA ALA A 114 6.92 16.53 5.91
C ALA A 114 7.83 17.66 5.40
N ALA A 115 7.68 18.89 5.91
CA ALA A 115 8.55 20.02 5.55
C ALA A 115 10.01 19.77 5.95
N LEU A 116 10.26 19.27 7.17
CA LEU A 116 11.60 18.87 7.63
C LEU A 116 12.22 17.76 6.77
N ALA A 117 11.43 16.79 6.34
CA ALA A 117 11.89 15.76 5.42
C ALA A 117 12.25 16.32 4.04
N CYS A 118 11.47 17.30 3.53
CA CYS A 118 11.78 18.04 2.31
C CYS A 118 13.07 18.87 2.43
N GLU A 119 13.39 19.45 3.61
CA GLU A 119 14.66 20.12 3.82
C GLU A 119 15.85 19.19 3.58
N THR A 120 15.80 18.00 4.17
CA THR A 120 16.87 17.00 4.00
C THR A 120 16.93 16.48 2.57
N ALA A 121 15.77 16.23 1.95
CA ALA A 121 15.70 15.80 0.56
C ALA A 121 16.35 16.82 -0.38
N ALA A 122 15.98 18.10 -0.27
CA ALA A 122 16.52 19.16 -1.10
C ALA A 122 18.04 19.33 -0.92
N ALA A 123 18.54 19.23 0.33
CA ALA A 123 19.97 19.31 0.59
C ALA A 123 20.75 18.18 -0.09
N ALA A 124 20.23 16.94 -0.01
CA ALA A 124 20.83 15.78 -0.68
C ALA A 124 20.78 15.92 -2.22
N LEU A 125 19.67 16.41 -2.79
CA LEU A 125 19.53 16.65 -4.23
C LEU A 125 20.44 17.74 -4.74
N LEU A 126 20.59 18.86 -4.01
CA LEU A 126 21.55 19.92 -4.38
C LEU A 126 22.98 19.38 -4.34
N LYS A 127 23.33 18.55 -3.34
CA LYS A 127 24.63 17.89 -3.30
C LYS A 127 24.83 16.99 -4.52
N ALA A 128 23.84 16.17 -4.85
CA ALA A 128 23.87 15.37 -6.09
C ALA A 128 24.12 16.24 -7.33
N MET A 129 23.44 17.38 -7.45
CA MET A 129 23.61 18.32 -8.57
C MET A 129 25.02 18.92 -8.66
N THR A 130 25.80 18.96 -7.58
CA THR A 130 27.21 19.39 -7.63
C THR A 130 28.15 18.29 -8.11
N LEU A 131 27.71 17.03 -8.07
CA LEU A 131 28.53 15.84 -8.33
C LEU A 131 28.35 15.29 -9.75
N SER A 132 27.28 15.70 -10.45
CA SER A 132 27.04 15.26 -11.85
C SER A 132 26.91 16.45 -12.80
N PRO A 133 27.48 16.38 -14.00
CA PRO A 133 27.25 17.38 -15.05
C PRO A 133 25.86 17.24 -15.71
N ARG A 134 25.10 16.20 -15.41
CA ARG A 134 23.83 15.86 -16.05
C ARG A 134 22.75 15.43 -15.03
N PRO A 135 22.48 16.23 -13.97
CA PRO A 135 21.64 15.82 -12.85
C PRO A 135 20.14 15.95 -13.14
N VAL A 136 19.67 15.44 -14.30
CA VAL A 136 18.26 15.57 -14.73
C VAL A 136 17.32 14.94 -13.70
N ALA A 137 17.63 13.74 -13.20
CA ALA A 137 16.77 13.05 -12.22
C ALA A 137 16.64 13.86 -10.92
N ALA A 138 17.72 14.50 -10.44
CA ALA A 138 17.64 15.38 -9.27
C ALA A 138 16.76 16.62 -9.53
N CYS A 139 16.82 17.22 -10.73
CA CYS A 139 15.93 18.32 -11.11
C CYS A 139 14.46 17.86 -11.15
N VAL A 140 14.19 16.66 -11.66
CA VAL A 140 12.82 16.10 -11.70
C VAL A 140 12.28 15.92 -10.28
N THR A 141 13.06 15.37 -9.36
CA THR A 141 12.62 15.21 -7.96
C THR A 141 12.40 16.57 -7.28
N MET A 142 13.26 17.59 -7.54
CA MET A 142 13.02 18.94 -7.04
C MET A 142 11.74 19.57 -7.62
N MET A 143 11.45 19.33 -8.90
CA MET A 143 10.20 19.75 -9.54
C MET A 143 8.98 19.14 -8.85
N GLN A 144 9.03 17.85 -8.60
CA GLN A 144 7.96 17.12 -7.89
C GLN A 144 7.78 17.62 -6.47
N MET A 145 8.89 17.86 -5.75
CA MET A 145 8.87 18.41 -4.39
C MET A 145 8.24 19.82 -4.38
N ALA A 146 8.66 20.70 -5.28
CA ALA A 146 8.12 22.06 -5.38
C ALA A 146 6.61 22.07 -5.70
N ALA A 147 6.14 21.09 -6.47
CA ALA A 147 4.73 20.95 -6.80
C ALA A 147 3.89 20.37 -5.64
N HIS A 148 4.44 19.44 -4.88
CA HIS A 148 3.72 18.65 -3.86
C HIS A 148 3.69 19.32 -2.48
N PHE A 149 4.84 19.93 -2.05
CA PHE A 149 5.04 20.42 -0.69
C PHE A 149 5.43 21.88 -0.58
N LYS A 150 5.82 22.54 -1.63
CA LYS A 150 6.66 23.75 -1.67
C LYS A 150 8.14 23.42 -1.40
N GLU A 151 8.97 24.32 -1.87
CA GLU A 151 10.40 24.24 -1.63
C GLU A 151 10.74 24.67 -0.21
N PRO A 152 11.80 24.11 0.41
CA PRO A 152 12.31 24.57 1.68
C PRO A 152 12.65 26.08 1.66
N TYR A 153 12.35 26.77 2.76
CA TYR A 153 12.56 28.22 2.86
C TYR A 153 14.03 28.60 2.68
N TRP A 154 14.95 27.81 3.24
CA TRP A 154 16.40 28.05 3.09
C TRP A 154 16.87 28.00 1.62
N LEU A 155 16.20 27.22 0.76
CA LEU A 155 16.50 27.17 -0.67
C LEU A 155 16.14 28.49 -1.36
N ARG A 156 14.99 29.08 -1.01
CA ARG A 156 14.59 30.39 -1.48
C ARG A 156 15.61 31.44 -1.06
N GLN A 157 16.05 31.43 0.20
CA GLN A 157 17.08 32.34 0.71
C GLN A 157 18.39 32.25 -0.10
N LEU A 158 18.82 31.03 -0.46
CA LEU A 158 19.99 30.85 -1.32
C LEU A 158 19.84 31.50 -2.69
N PHE A 159 18.65 31.42 -3.31
CA PHE A 159 18.38 32.10 -4.59
C PHE A 159 18.38 33.63 -4.44
N GLU A 160 18.00 34.15 -3.29
CA GLU A 160 18.01 35.57 -2.93
C GLU A 160 19.40 36.06 -2.50
N GLY A 161 20.36 35.14 -2.34
CA GLY A 161 21.73 35.47 -1.85
C GLY A 161 21.79 35.66 -0.34
N ASN A 162 20.80 35.21 0.40
CA ASN A 162 20.73 35.27 1.86
C ASN A 162 21.32 33.99 2.50
N PRO A 163 21.77 34.04 3.76
CA PRO A 163 22.15 32.86 4.53
C PRO A 163 20.95 31.90 4.68
N PRO A 164 21.15 30.57 4.54
CA PRO A 164 20.10 29.61 4.68
C PRO A 164 19.67 29.41 6.13
N GLU A 165 18.38 29.43 6.41
CA GLU A 165 17.78 29.16 7.72
C GLU A 165 16.86 27.96 7.65
N THR A 166 17.20 26.89 8.36
CA THR A 166 16.38 25.68 8.47
C THR A 166 15.29 25.85 9.51
N ILE A 167 14.23 25.06 9.43
CA ILE A 167 13.13 25.08 10.41
C ILE A 167 13.66 24.67 11.79
N THR A 168 13.39 25.49 12.81
CA THR A 168 13.80 25.29 14.20
C THR A 168 12.60 25.26 15.14
N HIS A 169 12.82 24.99 16.44
CA HIS A 169 11.75 25.05 17.44
C HIS A 169 11.15 26.46 17.58
N ASP A 170 11.95 27.49 17.30
CA ASP A 170 11.49 28.89 17.43
C ASP A 170 10.52 29.29 16.30
N ASP A 171 10.46 28.50 15.23
CA ASP A 171 9.55 28.75 14.10
C ASP A 171 8.16 28.10 14.31
N VAL A 172 7.98 27.35 15.40
CA VAL A 172 6.74 26.61 15.71
C VAL A 172 6.14 27.17 16.99
N GLU A 173 5.01 27.89 16.85
CA GLU A 173 4.38 28.61 17.96
C GLU A 173 3.80 27.69 19.04
N GLU A 174 3.31 26.51 18.67
CA GLU A 174 2.59 25.59 19.55
C GLU A 174 3.54 24.60 20.23
N PRO A 175 3.63 24.57 21.56
CA PRO A 175 4.53 23.66 22.28
C PRO A 175 4.23 22.20 21.97
N GLY A 176 5.28 21.41 21.66
CA GLY A 176 5.20 19.97 21.42
C GLY A 176 4.97 19.57 19.96
N LEU A 177 4.53 20.46 19.07
CA LEU A 177 4.36 20.13 17.64
C LEU A 177 5.69 19.78 16.97
N MET A 178 6.76 20.52 17.28
CA MET A 178 8.08 20.21 16.73
C MET A 178 8.57 18.85 17.24
N ASP A 179 8.37 18.52 18.51
CA ASP A 179 8.77 17.22 19.06
C ASP A 179 7.98 16.06 18.42
N ALA A 180 6.69 16.26 18.18
CA ALA A 180 5.86 15.31 17.44
C ALA A 180 6.32 15.16 15.98
N ALA A 181 6.63 16.26 15.30
CA ALA A 181 7.18 16.23 13.96
C ALA A 181 8.54 15.49 13.88
N LEU A 182 9.42 15.71 14.86
CA LEU A 182 10.69 15.00 14.97
C LEU A 182 10.51 13.51 15.26
N ALA A 183 9.47 13.13 16.02
CA ALA A 183 9.11 11.73 16.22
C ALA A 183 8.71 11.04 14.91
N HIS A 184 7.95 11.74 14.04
CA HIS A 184 7.66 11.23 12.71
C HIS A 184 8.92 11.05 11.87
N LEU A 185 9.85 12.01 11.87
CA LEU A 185 11.12 11.81 11.15
C LEU A 185 11.86 10.56 11.62
N ALA A 186 11.92 10.34 12.94
CA ALA A 186 12.59 9.18 13.52
C ALA A 186 11.89 7.86 13.14
N GLU A 187 10.56 7.82 13.17
CA GLU A 187 9.75 6.68 12.76
C GLU A 187 10.01 6.29 11.31
N TYR A 188 10.04 7.28 10.41
CA TYR A 188 10.29 7.08 8.99
C TYR A 188 11.78 7.10 8.60
N GLY A 189 12.70 7.16 9.57
CA GLY A 189 14.13 7.09 9.35
C GLY A 189 14.71 8.29 8.59
N VAL A 190 14.03 9.43 8.55
CA VAL A 190 14.54 10.63 7.87
C VAL A 190 15.54 11.35 8.76
N PRO A 191 16.81 11.54 8.34
CA PRO A 191 17.76 12.33 9.11
C PRO A 191 17.34 13.79 9.09
N ARG A 192 17.33 14.44 10.25
CA ARG A 192 17.07 15.88 10.32
C ARG A 192 18.27 16.66 9.75
N LEU A 193 18.02 17.59 8.84
CA LEU A 193 19.02 18.54 8.41
C LEU A 193 19.37 19.49 9.57
N GLN A 194 20.65 19.48 9.98
CA GLN A 194 21.11 20.42 11.00
C GLN A 194 21.43 21.78 10.36
N PRO A 195 21.28 22.90 11.08
CA PRO A 195 21.54 24.24 10.52
C PRO A 195 22.97 24.41 9.95
N ASP A 196 23.97 23.78 10.58
CA ASP A 196 25.36 23.80 10.13
C ASP A 196 25.63 22.89 8.91
N GLN A 197 24.70 22.00 8.59
CA GLN A 197 24.75 21.10 7.43
C GLN A 197 23.97 21.63 6.22
N ALA A 198 23.20 22.71 6.38
CA ALA A 198 22.46 23.31 5.29
C ALA A 198 23.43 23.78 4.17
N PRO A 199 23.07 23.56 2.89
CA PRO A 199 23.87 24.03 1.76
C PRO A 199 24.08 25.54 1.86
N GLN A 200 25.34 26.00 1.71
CA GLN A 200 25.70 27.41 1.81
C GLN A 200 25.75 28.14 0.45
N ALA A 201 25.65 27.40 -0.63
CA ALA A 201 25.63 27.92 -2.00
C ALA A 201 24.87 26.97 -2.93
N LEU A 202 24.28 27.58 -3.95
CA LEU A 202 23.70 26.81 -5.07
C LEU A 202 24.79 26.19 -5.94
N PRO A 203 24.52 25.07 -6.64
CA PRO A 203 25.38 24.58 -7.72
C PRO A 203 25.64 25.67 -8.75
N ALA A 204 26.92 25.86 -9.15
CA ALA A 204 27.33 26.98 -9.99
C ALA A 204 26.65 27.07 -11.36
N TRP A 205 26.10 25.95 -11.85
CA TRP A 205 25.40 25.91 -13.13
C TRP A 205 23.92 26.31 -13.03
N LEU A 206 23.33 26.37 -11.82
CA LEU A 206 21.96 26.83 -11.67
C LEU A 206 21.83 28.31 -11.99
N ALA A 207 20.89 28.62 -12.87
CA ALA A 207 20.56 30.00 -13.19
C ALA A 207 19.93 30.69 -11.96
N PRO A 208 20.22 32.01 -11.73
CA PRO A 208 19.48 32.77 -10.72
C PRO A 208 18.00 32.83 -11.11
N ARG A 209 17.13 32.91 -10.09
CA ARG A 209 15.70 33.14 -10.27
C ARG A 209 15.39 34.64 -10.29
N ALA A 210 14.52 35.03 -11.21
CA ALA A 210 13.90 36.34 -11.15
C ALA A 210 12.87 36.38 -10.01
N GLU A 211 12.51 37.58 -9.55
CA GLU A 211 11.57 37.75 -8.44
C GLU A 211 10.23 37.04 -8.69
N HIS A 212 9.70 37.11 -9.92
CA HIS A 212 8.43 36.46 -10.29
C HIS A 212 8.54 34.93 -10.42
N GLU A 213 9.74 34.35 -10.48
CA GLU A 213 9.99 32.91 -10.54
C GLU A 213 10.15 32.29 -9.16
N MET A 214 10.25 33.09 -8.10
CA MET A 214 10.49 32.62 -6.75
C MET A 214 9.35 31.72 -6.23
N ASP A 215 8.12 31.97 -6.66
CA ASP A 215 6.94 31.16 -6.29
C ASP A 215 6.58 30.12 -7.35
N GLN A 216 7.39 29.97 -8.40
CA GLN A 216 7.20 29.06 -9.52
C GLN A 216 8.25 27.92 -9.52
N GLY A 217 8.52 27.34 -8.34
CA GLY A 217 9.58 26.36 -8.19
C GLY A 217 9.45 25.17 -9.15
N LYS A 218 8.25 24.63 -9.35
CA LYS A 218 8.03 23.50 -10.28
C LYS A 218 8.44 23.85 -11.72
N ASP A 219 8.09 25.05 -12.17
CA ASP A 219 8.37 25.50 -13.56
C ASP A 219 9.87 25.77 -13.74
N TYR A 220 10.52 26.36 -12.73
CA TYR A 220 11.97 26.54 -12.74
C TYR A 220 12.72 25.21 -12.90
N TRP A 221 12.39 24.20 -12.09
CA TRP A 221 13.07 22.91 -12.14
C TRP A 221 12.77 22.12 -13.42
N LEU A 222 11.56 22.25 -13.98
CA LEU A 222 11.24 21.75 -15.31
C LEU A 222 12.20 22.30 -16.35
N LEU A 223 12.35 23.64 -16.37
CA LEU A 223 13.23 24.29 -17.34
C LEU A 223 14.69 23.86 -17.17
N ARG A 224 15.17 23.75 -15.93
CA ARG A 224 16.55 23.25 -15.66
C ARG A 224 16.74 21.81 -16.16
N ALA A 225 15.77 20.93 -15.93
CA ALA A 225 15.83 19.56 -16.44
C ALA A 225 15.84 19.50 -17.98
N LEU A 226 15.01 20.33 -18.63
CA LEU A 226 14.94 20.39 -20.12
C LEU A 226 16.12 21.09 -20.76
N GLU A 227 16.79 22.03 -20.10
CA GLU A 227 18.05 22.60 -20.55
C GLU A 227 19.18 21.56 -20.59
N LEU A 228 19.21 20.66 -19.58
CA LEU A 228 20.17 19.56 -19.55
C LEU A 228 19.85 18.48 -20.60
N ARG A 229 18.56 18.22 -20.83
CA ARG A 229 18.10 17.18 -21.75
C ARG A 229 16.86 17.64 -22.52
N PRO A 230 17.00 18.39 -23.61
CA PRO A 230 15.88 18.88 -24.41
C PRO A 230 14.98 17.75 -24.90
N GLY A 231 13.68 17.95 -24.77
CA GLY A 231 12.67 16.95 -25.17
C GLY A 231 12.65 15.69 -24.29
N HIS A 232 13.11 15.77 -23.05
CA HIS A 232 13.05 14.65 -22.10
C HIS A 232 11.60 14.33 -21.72
N LEU A 233 11.05 13.31 -22.38
CA LEU A 233 9.64 12.97 -22.32
C LEU A 233 9.18 12.61 -20.90
N GLU A 234 10.01 11.91 -20.13
CA GLU A 234 9.71 11.51 -18.77
C GLU A 234 9.54 12.72 -17.85
N THR A 235 10.38 13.74 -17.97
CA THR A 235 10.23 15.02 -17.27
C THR A 235 8.91 15.71 -17.62
N LEU A 236 8.55 15.73 -18.91
CA LEU A 236 7.31 16.37 -19.37
C LEU A 236 6.07 15.62 -18.91
N ILE A 237 6.10 14.28 -18.88
CA ILE A 237 5.04 13.44 -18.33
C ILE A 237 4.89 13.68 -16.80
N ALA A 238 6.01 13.69 -16.06
CA ALA A 238 6.00 13.97 -14.63
C ALA A 238 5.45 15.37 -14.33
N TYR A 239 5.80 16.38 -15.14
CA TYR A 239 5.27 17.73 -15.00
C TYR A 239 3.76 17.80 -15.30
N ALA A 240 3.28 17.09 -16.34
CA ALA A 240 1.87 17.04 -16.71
C ALA A 240 0.98 16.52 -15.57
N GLN A 241 1.47 15.62 -14.72
CA GLN A 241 0.74 15.15 -13.54
C GLN A 241 0.39 16.31 -12.57
N TYR A 242 1.24 17.32 -12.48
CA TYR A 242 1.01 18.51 -11.62
C TYR A 242 0.26 19.64 -12.32
N LEU A 243 -0.19 19.42 -13.55
CA LEU A 243 -1.16 20.26 -14.24
C LEU A 243 -2.59 19.74 -14.14
N GLN A 244 -2.82 18.60 -13.48
CA GLN A 244 -4.16 18.08 -13.25
C GLN A 244 -4.97 18.99 -12.32
N PRO A 245 -6.32 19.01 -12.42
CA PRO A 245 -7.19 19.90 -11.61
C PRO A 245 -6.97 19.77 -10.09
N ARG A 246 -6.69 18.56 -9.59
CA ARG A 246 -6.39 18.32 -8.18
C ARG A 246 -5.14 19.04 -7.65
N TRP A 247 -4.27 19.49 -8.55
CA TRP A 247 -3.06 20.26 -8.25
C TRP A 247 -3.17 21.75 -8.64
N GLY A 248 -4.40 22.22 -8.97
CA GLY A 248 -4.69 23.59 -9.31
C GLY A 248 -4.46 23.98 -10.77
N GLY A 249 -4.19 22.99 -11.64
CA GLY A 249 -4.16 23.17 -13.11
C GLY A 249 -5.47 22.80 -13.78
N SER A 250 -5.41 22.52 -15.07
CA SER A 250 -6.55 22.09 -15.89
C SER A 250 -6.13 21.08 -16.98
N TYR A 251 -7.09 20.37 -17.57
CA TYR A 251 -6.81 19.49 -18.70
C TYR A 251 -6.39 20.28 -19.96
N GLU A 252 -6.84 21.54 -20.09
CA GLU A 252 -6.40 22.48 -21.11
C GLU A 252 -4.93 22.84 -20.95
N ASP A 253 -4.40 22.98 -19.72
CA ASP A 253 -2.99 23.23 -19.47
C ASP A 253 -2.13 22.04 -19.91
N ILE A 254 -2.61 20.81 -19.73
CA ILE A 254 -1.93 19.59 -20.19
C ILE A 254 -1.88 19.55 -21.72
N ASP A 255 -3.00 19.84 -22.40
CA ASP A 255 -3.02 19.91 -23.87
C ASP A 255 -2.18 21.09 -24.39
N GLY A 256 -2.20 22.23 -23.69
CA GLY A 256 -1.34 23.38 -23.95
C GLY A 256 0.15 23.04 -23.83
N LEU A 257 0.55 22.28 -22.81
CA LEU A 257 1.92 21.77 -22.68
C LEU A 257 2.30 20.88 -23.86
N ALA A 258 1.43 19.89 -24.18
CA ALA A 258 1.71 18.94 -25.28
C ALA A 258 1.81 19.63 -26.64
N SER A 259 1.08 20.73 -26.84
CA SER A 259 1.05 21.52 -28.09
C SER A 259 2.06 22.68 -28.08
N GLY A 260 2.64 22.99 -26.93
CA GLY A 260 3.49 24.16 -26.70
C GLY A 260 4.96 23.97 -27.11
N PRO A 261 5.74 25.06 -26.95
CA PRO A 261 7.14 25.12 -27.42
C PRO A 261 8.05 24.10 -26.73
N LEU A 262 7.79 23.72 -25.47
CA LEU A 262 8.59 22.73 -24.75
C LEU A 262 8.51 21.33 -25.40
N CYS A 263 7.47 21.09 -26.20
CA CYS A 263 7.24 19.82 -26.91
C CYS A 263 7.48 19.89 -28.42
N GLU A 264 8.08 20.98 -28.96
CA GLU A 264 8.30 21.15 -30.40
C GLU A 264 9.14 20.01 -31.03
N THR A 265 10.10 19.47 -30.30
CA THR A 265 10.97 18.39 -30.75
C THR A 265 10.33 17.01 -30.67
N LEU A 266 9.16 16.89 -30.01
CA LEU A 266 8.45 15.62 -29.84
C LEU A 266 7.59 15.30 -31.05
N THR A 267 7.53 14.01 -31.38
CA THR A 267 6.60 13.47 -32.38
C THR A 267 5.15 13.47 -31.79
N GLU A 268 4.16 13.35 -32.66
CA GLU A 268 2.77 13.32 -32.21
C GLU A 268 2.46 12.16 -31.25
N PRO A 269 2.95 10.91 -31.44
CA PRO A 269 2.81 9.86 -30.43
C PRO A 269 3.37 10.24 -29.05
N GLN A 270 4.50 10.96 -29.00
CA GLN A 270 5.11 11.40 -27.75
C GLN A 270 4.30 12.53 -27.07
N ARG A 271 3.73 13.44 -27.84
CA ARG A 271 2.80 14.47 -27.33
C ARG A 271 1.51 13.84 -26.80
N ASN A 272 1.03 12.79 -27.46
CA ASN A 272 -0.15 12.04 -27.00
C ASN A 272 0.14 11.26 -25.70
N ALA A 273 1.38 10.92 -25.38
CA ALA A 273 1.74 10.39 -24.07
C ALA A 273 1.53 11.42 -22.93
N ILE A 274 1.79 12.69 -23.20
CA ILE A 274 1.51 13.78 -22.26
C ILE A 274 -0.01 13.97 -22.10
N ARG A 275 -0.76 14.02 -23.21
CA ARG A 275 -2.22 14.14 -23.19
C ARG A 275 -2.91 12.98 -22.48
N TRP A 276 -2.31 11.79 -22.53
CA TRP A 276 -2.82 10.62 -21.84
C TRP A 276 -2.94 10.83 -20.33
N ILE A 277 -2.02 11.58 -19.72
CA ILE A 277 -2.05 11.91 -18.29
C ILE A 277 -3.35 12.64 -17.90
N GLY A 278 -3.75 13.65 -18.69
CA GLY A 278 -5.00 14.38 -18.46
C GLY A 278 -6.24 13.53 -18.72
N LEU A 279 -6.27 12.83 -19.86
CA LEU A 279 -7.41 12.01 -20.23
C LEU A 279 -7.63 10.86 -19.24
N TRP A 280 -6.55 10.23 -18.77
CA TRP A 280 -6.67 9.17 -17.78
C TRP A 280 -7.19 9.70 -16.42
N ASP A 281 -6.74 10.85 -15.99
CA ASP A 281 -7.25 11.48 -14.76
C ASP A 281 -8.75 11.81 -14.88
N GLU A 282 -9.17 12.38 -16.03
CA GLU A 282 -10.57 12.71 -16.32
C GLU A 282 -11.48 11.47 -16.34
N LEU A 283 -10.95 10.32 -16.81
CA LEU A 283 -11.71 9.08 -17.00
C LEU A 283 -11.44 8.05 -15.90
N SER A 284 -10.76 8.40 -14.81
CA SER A 284 -10.36 7.44 -13.76
C SER A 284 -11.57 6.87 -12.99
N ASP A 285 -12.60 7.68 -12.79
CA ASP A 285 -13.83 7.30 -12.11
C ASP A 285 -14.85 6.80 -13.14
N PHE A 286 -15.05 5.48 -13.17
CA PHE A 286 -15.99 4.88 -14.11
C PHE A 286 -17.45 5.11 -13.66
N PRO A 287 -18.30 5.65 -14.53
CA PRO A 287 -19.70 5.85 -14.21
C PRO A 287 -20.45 4.53 -14.04
N GLU A 288 -21.46 4.52 -13.18
CA GLU A 288 -22.36 3.38 -13.03
C GLU A 288 -23.17 3.15 -14.32
N SER A 289 -23.65 1.92 -14.54
CA SER A 289 -24.33 1.52 -15.78
C SER A 289 -25.61 2.31 -16.08
N GLU A 290 -26.28 2.83 -15.05
CA GLU A 290 -27.48 3.64 -15.13
C GLU A 290 -27.21 5.08 -15.62
N GLU A 291 -25.99 5.56 -15.50
CA GLU A 291 -25.55 6.90 -15.90
C GLU A 291 -25.29 6.98 -17.41
N THR A 292 -26.28 6.69 -18.23
CA THR A 292 -26.16 6.47 -19.69
C THR A 292 -25.42 7.58 -20.44
N GLN A 293 -25.58 8.86 -20.07
CA GLN A 293 -24.89 9.97 -20.72
C GLN A 293 -23.39 9.98 -20.36
N ALA A 294 -23.04 9.77 -19.09
CA ALA A 294 -21.66 9.70 -18.63
C ALA A 294 -20.94 8.49 -19.26
N VAL A 295 -21.61 7.33 -19.28
CA VAL A 295 -21.12 6.12 -19.96
C VAL A 295 -20.80 6.36 -21.44
N GLN A 296 -21.70 7.05 -22.17
CA GLN A 296 -21.44 7.37 -23.58
C GLN A 296 -20.28 8.37 -23.77
N THR A 297 -20.17 9.35 -22.88
CA THR A 297 -19.06 10.32 -22.90
C THR A 297 -17.72 9.62 -22.70
N HIS A 298 -17.59 8.77 -21.65
CA HIS A 298 -16.38 7.99 -21.39
C HIS A 298 -16.02 7.10 -22.58
N ARG A 299 -17.00 6.38 -23.12
CA ARG A 299 -16.80 5.52 -24.29
C ARG A 299 -16.25 6.30 -25.49
N GLN A 300 -16.86 7.44 -25.81
CA GLN A 300 -16.40 8.27 -26.94
C GLN A 300 -15.01 8.83 -26.72
N ALA A 301 -14.67 9.21 -25.49
CA ALA A 301 -13.34 9.72 -25.14
C ALA A 301 -12.26 8.65 -25.36
N PHE A 302 -12.45 7.42 -24.86
CA PHE A 302 -11.53 6.31 -25.11
C PHE A 302 -11.42 5.98 -26.61
N GLU A 303 -12.55 5.84 -27.32
CA GLU A 303 -12.58 5.51 -28.74
C GLU A 303 -11.87 6.61 -29.58
N SER A 304 -12.09 7.88 -29.26
CA SER A 304 -11.41 9.01 -29.92
C SER A 304 -9.91 9.03 -29.65
N PHE A 305 -9.48 8.76 -28.42
CA PHE A 305 -8.06 8.72 -28.09
C PHE A 305 -7.34 7.58 -28.82
N LEU A 306 -7.97 6.40 -28.87
CA LEU A 306 -7.42 5.23 -29.57
C LEU A 306 -7.29 5.40 -31.10
N GLN A 307 -7.99 6.40 -31.70
CA GLN A 307 -7.79 6.77 -33.10
C GLN A 307 -6.56 7.62 -33.35
N ARG A 308 -5.94 8.20 -32.31
CA ARG A 308 -4.73 9.00 -32.44
C ARG A 308 -3.52 8.11 -32.77
N ASP A 309 -2.46 8.76 -33.25
CA ASP A 309 -1.15 8.12 -33.37
C ASP A 309 -0.51 8.00 -31.99
N LEU A 310 -0.43 6.78 -31.46
CA LEU A 310 -0.01 6.46 -30.11
C LEU A 310 1.23 5.61 -30.11
N ARG A 311 2.12 5.83 -29.12
CA ARG A 311 3.17 4.86 -28.85
C ARG A 311 2.55 3.54 -28.39
N PRO A 312 3.25 2.41 -28.55
CA PRO A 312 2.77 1.11 -28.08
C PRO A 312 2.33 1.13 -26.60
N GLN A 313 3.06 1.87 -25.75
CA GLN A 313 2.75 1.99 -24.32
C GLN A 313 1.35 2.60 -24.09
N GLU A 314 1.12 3.85 -24.58
CA GLU A 314 -0.16 4.52 -24.37
C GLU A 314 -1.31 3.78 -25.05
N ARG A 315 -1.05 3.15 -26.20
CA ARG A 315 -2.07 2.31 -26.84
C ARG A 315 -2.43 1.12 -25.97
N GLY A 316 -1.44 0.44 -25.38
CA GLY A 316 -1.67 -0.70 -24.48
C GLY A 316 -2.40 -0.28 -23.21
N GLU A 317 -1.97 0.81 -22.58
CA GLU A 317 -2.62 1.34 -21.37
C GLU A 317 -4.06 1.78 -21.64
N ALA A 318 -4.29 2.56 -22.71
CA ALA A 318 -5.62 3.03 -23.07
C ALA A 318 -6.59 1.87 -23.39
N LEU A 319 -6.10 0.83 -24.11
CA LEU A 319 -6.90 -0.37 -24.37
C LEU A 319 -7.22 -1.12 -23.08
N GLY A 320 -6.27 -1.26 -22.16
CA GLY A 320 -6.47 -1.93 -20.88
C GLY A 320 -7.47 -1.18 -19.97
N ARG A 321 -7.37 0.15 -19.91
CA ARG A 321 -8.31 0.99 -19.15
C ARG A 321 -9.69 1.01 -19.78
N PHE A 322 -9.76 1.08 -21.11
CA PHE A 322 -11.03 0.96 -21.84
C PHE A 322 -11.68 -0.41 -21.64
N ALA A 323 -10.89 -1.49 -21.57
CA ALA A 323 -11.39 -2.82 -21.24
C ALA A 323 -12.01 -2.88 -19.84
N ASN A 324 -11.33 -2.28 -18.83
CA ASN A 324 -11.87 -2.20 -17.47
C ASN A 324 -13.20 -1.43 -17.44
N PHE A 325 -13.29 -0.27 -18.12
CA PHE A 325 -14.51 0.48 -18.26
C PHE A 325 -15.62 -0.35 -18.95
N VAL A 326 -15.32 -1.07 -20.03
CA VAL A 326 -16.28 -1.93 -20.74
C VAL A 326 -16.79 -3.06 -19.85
N SER A 327 -15.90 -3.65 -19.03
CA SER A 327 -16.30 -4.68 -18.06
C SER A 327 -17.17 -4.12 -16.94
N TYR A 328 -16.77 -2.99 -16.34
CA TYR A 328 -17.44 -2.41 -15.18
C TYR A 328 -18.76 -1.72 -15.55
N SER A 329 -18.68 -0.72 -16.44
CA SER A 329 -19.84 0.14 -16.75
C SER A 329 -20.80 -0.44 -17.78
N LEU A 330 -20.34 -1.34 -18.67
CA LEU A 330 -21.16 -1.92 -19.74
C LEU A 330 -21.51 -3.39 -19.50
N GLY A 331 -20.85 -4.08 -18.58
CA GLY A 331 -21.03 -5.52 -18.35
C GLY A 331 -20.66 -6.41 -19.55
N ASP A 332 -19.98 -5.86 -20.57
CA ASP A 332 -19.58 -6.59 -21.79
C ASP A 332 -18.21 -7.25 -21.58
N HIS A 333 -18.17 -8.31 -20.78
CA HIS A 333 -16.94 -9.00 -20.41
C HIS A 333 -16.22 -9.64 -21.61
N ALA A 334 -16.98 -10.08 -22.63
CA ALA A 334 -16.39 -10.64 -23.85
C ALA A 334 -15.61 -9.59 -24.64
N ARG A 335 -16.16 -8.40 -24.81
CA ARG A 335 -15.48 -7.25 -25.43
C ARG A 335 -14.31 -6.77 -24.57
N ALA A 336 -14.48 -6.70 -23.26
CA ALA A 336 -13.41 -6.34 -22.33
C ALA A 336 -12.21 -7.28 -22.46
N ARG A 337 -12.45 -8.60 -22.52
CA ARG A 337 -11.40 -9.60 -22.75
C ARG A 337 -10.68 -9.36 -24.08
N ALA A 338 -11.41 -9.10 -25.17
CA ALA A 338 -10.81 -8.84 -26.46
C ALA A 338 -9.93 -7.57 -26.46
N LEU A 339 -10.35 -6.52 -25.74
CA LEU A 339 -9.57 -5.30 -25.57
C LEU A 339 -8.31 -5.54 -24.71
N HIS A 340 -8.41 -6.33 -23.64
CA HIS A 340 -7.23 -6.73 -22.87
C HIS A 340 -6.23 -7.53 -23.69
N ALA A 341 -6.70 -8.44 -24.54
CA ALA A 341 -5.81 -9.16 -25.46
C ALA A 341 -5.07 -8.22 -26.40
N GLN A 342 -5.76 -7.19 -26.93
CA GLN A 342 -5.12 -6.15 -27.76
C GLN A 342 -4.16 -5.28 -26.95
N SER A 343 -4.51 -4.92 -25.70
CA SER A 343 -3.63 -4.17 -24.79
C SER A 343 -2.30 -4.88 -24.60
N VAL A 344 -2.33 -6.15 -24.23
CA VAL A 344 -1.14 -6.97 -24.03
C VAL A 344 -0.34 -7.15 -25.33
N ALA A 345 -1.02 -7.28 -26.47
CA ALA A 345 -0.35 -7.37 -27.78
C ALA A 345 0.33 -6.05 -28.16
N ALA A 346 -0.31 -4.91 -27.87
CA ALA A 346 0.23 -3.59 -28.18
C ALA A 346 1.46 -3.24 -27.34
N PHE A 347 1.38 -3.48 -26.02
CA PHE A 347 2.47 -3.19 -25.10
C PHE A 347 2.65 -4.30 -24.06
N PRO A 348 3.35 -5.36 -24.41
CA PRO A 348 3.75 -6.36 -23.44
C PRO A 348 4.79 -5.88 -22.44
N GLY A 349 5.34 -4.66 -22.64
CA GLY A 349 6.45 -4.11 -21.87
C GLY A 349 6.11 -3.66 -20.44
N ASN A 350 4.86 -3.35 -20.12
CA ASN A 350 4.44 -3.09 -18.73
C ASN A 350 4.72 -4.29 -17.82
N MET A 351 4.73 -5.48 -18.38
CA MET A 351 5.12 -6.69 -17.70
C MET A 351 6.62 -6.76 -17.39
N TYR A 352 7.47 -5.96 -18.07
CA TYR A 352 8.91 -5.88 -17.76
C TYR A 352 9.24 -5.03 -16.54
N PHE A 353 8.36 -4.12 -16.14
CA PHE A 353 8.57 -3.25 -14.99
C PHE A 353 8.11 -3.88 -13.65
N GLY A 354 7.77 -5.18 -13.66
CA GLY A 354 7.36 -5.89 -12.44
C GLY A 354 5.95 -5.58 -11.97
N GLU A 355 5.22 -4.72 -12.68
CA GLU A 355 3.80 -4.49 -12.45
C GLU A 355 2.99 -5.61 -13.13
N VAL A 356 2.93 -6.76 -12.47
CA VAL A 356 2.02 -7.86 -12.84
C VAL A 356 0.55 -7.41 -12.67
N ASP A 357 0.33 -6.33 -11.95
CA ASP A 357 -0.97 -5.68 -11.73
C ASP A 357 -1.56 -4.98 -12.96
N GLY A 358 -0.80 -4.84 -14.03
CA GLY A 358 -1.26 -4.18 -15.25
C GLY A 358 -2.23 -5.02 -16.09
N PRO A 359 -2.15 -4.87 -17.41
CA PRO A 359 -3.08 -5.48 -18.37
C PRO A 359 -3.23 -7.00 -18.25
N PHE A 360 -2.21 -7.71 -17.76
CA PHE A 360 -2.30 -9.17 -17.58
C PHE A 360 -3.24 -9.56 -16.45
N ARG A 361 -3.17 -8.93 -15.28
CA ARG A 361 -4.08 -9.21 -14.17
C ARG A 361 -5.53 -9.01 -14.61
N SER A 362 -5.83 -7.86 -15.20
CA SER A 362 -7.16 -7.56 -15.69
C SER A 362 -7.60 -8.54 -16.78
N PHE A 363 -6.70 -8.91 -17.69
CA PHE A 363 -6.99 -9.91 -18.72
C PHE A 363 -7.25 -11.29 -18.12
N ALA A 364 -6.43 -11.73 -17.18
CA ALA A 364 -6.62 -12.99 -16.46
C ALA A 364 -7.91 -12.95 -15.64
N HIS A 365 -8.16 -11.88 -14.90
CA HIS A 365 -9.37 -11.70 -14.11
C HIS A 365 -10.63 -11.87 -14.97
N VAL A 366 -10.78 -11.07 -16.03
CA VAL A 366 -11.96 -11.15 -16.90
C VAL A 366 -12.10 -12.53 -17.55
N THR A 367 -10.98 -13.14 -17.97
CA THR A 367 -11.02 -14.46 -18.61
C THR A 367 -11.42 -15.57 -17.64
N LEU A 368 -10.87 -15.55 -16.42
CA LEU A 368 -11.08 -16.61 -15.41
C LEU A 368 -12.43 -16.46 -14.69
N ILE A 369 -12.75 -15.27 -14.19
CA ILE A 369 -13.98 -15.01 -13.40
C ILE A 369 -15.25 -15.16 -14.25
N HIS A 370 -15.21 -14.77 -15.52
CA HIS A 370 -16.39 -14.85 -16.40
C HIS A 370 -16.40 -16.06 -17.32
N HIS A 371 -15.50 -17.03 -17.14
CA HIS A 371 -15.41 -18.26 -17.93
C HIS A 371 -15.42 -18.04 -19.44
N ILE A 372 -14.77 -16.98 -19.91
CA ILE A 372 -14.76 -16.66 -21.35
C ILE A 372 -13.83 -17.64 -22.05
N PRO A 373 -14.30 -18.42 -23.04
CA PRO A 373 -13.46 -19.36 -23.79
C PRO A 373 -12.29 -18.66 -24.47
N ASP A 374 -11.15 -19.37 -24.61
CA ASP A 374 -9.98 -18.90 -25.34
C ASP A 374 -9.99 -19.36 -26.81
N ASP A 375 -11.12 -19.15 -27.51
CA ASP A 375 -11.34 -19.61 -28.88
C ASP A 375 -10.36 -19.01 -29.87
N ASP A 376 -9.86 -17.79 -29.60
CA ASP A 376 -8.87 -17.09 -30.41
C ASP A 376 -7.42 -17.41 -30.01
N GLY A 377 -7.21 -18.19 -28.96
CA GLY A 377 -5.90 -18.55 -28.41
C GLY A 377 -5.11 -17.36 -27.87
N ALA A 378 -5.77 -16.22 -27.59
CA ALA A 378 -5.09 -15.01 -27.13
C ALA A 378 -4.53 -15.19 -25.72
N PHE A 379 -5.29 -15.82 -24.82
CA PHE A 379 -4.85 -16.08 -23.46
C PHE A 379 -3.69 -17.06 -23.41
N LYS A 380 -3.75 -18.12 -24.23
CA LYS A 380 -2.63 -19.07 -24.42
C LYS A 380 -1.35 -18.36 -24.82
N ARG A 381 -1.42 -17.54 -25.88
CA ARG A 381 -0.22 -16.80 -26.37
C ARG A 381 0.38 -15.90 -25.30
N VAL A 382 -0.46 -15.26 -24.49
CA VAL A 382 0.01 -14.41 -23.39
C VAL A 382 0.66 -15.26 -22.31
N LEU A 383 0.04 -16.36 -21.89
CA LEU A 383 0.60 -17.27 -20.89
C LEU A 383 1.92 -17.88 -21.35
N GLU A 384 2.02 -18.36 -22.59
CA GLU A 384 3.26 -18.91 -23.17
C GLU A 384 4.39 -17.87 -23.18
N ARG A 385 4.07 -16.64 -23.56
CA ARG A 385 5.03 -15.55 -23.56
C ARG A 385 5.52 -15.22 -22.16
N MET A 386 4.60 -15.08 -21.20
CA MET A 386 4.93 -14.70 -19.83
C MET A 386 5.63 -15.82 -19.05
N SER A 387 5.22 -17.07 -19.25
CA SER A 387 5.90 -18.21 -18.64
C SER A 387 7.33 -18.41 -19.20
N GLY A 388 7.60 -17.95 -20.41
CA GLY A 388 8.94 -17.88 -20.98
C GLY A 388 9.85 -16.83 -20.31
N TRP A 389 9.30 -15.94 -19.52
CA TRP A 389 10.08 -14.96 -18.74
C TRP A 389 10.40 -15.51 -17.35
N ASP A 390 11.07 -16.55 -17.19
CA ASP A 390 11.53 -17.31 -16.01
C ASP A 390 11.47 -16.64 -14.61
N GLN A 391 10.76 -15.53 -14.47
CA GLN A 391 10.76 -14.66 -13.28
C GLN A 391 9.38 -14.41 -12.65
N LEU A 392 8.28 -14.88 -13.29
CA LEU A 392 6.93 -14.62 -12.80
C LEU A 392 6.25 -15.90 -12.34
N ALA A 393 5.88 -15.96 -11.06
CA ALA A 393 5.24 -17.13 -10.45
C ALA A 393 3.83 -17.39 -11.01
N THR A 394 3.02 -16.35 -11.16
CA THR A 394 1.60 -16.47 -11.54
C THR A 394 1.39 -17.09 -12.92
N PRO A 395 2.09 -16.66 -14.00
CA PRO A 395 1.98 -17.33 -15.29
C PRO A 395 2.42 -18.79 -15.26
N GLN A 396 3.48 -19.11 -14.48
CA GLN A 396 3.94 -20.49 -14.31
C GLN A 396 2.84 -21.37 -13.68
N GLY A 397 2.18 -20.86 -12.62
CA GLY A 397 1.06 -21.55 -11.96
C GLY A 397 -0.13 -21.77 -12.88
N LEU A 398 -0.53 -20.74 -13.66
CA LEU A 398 -1.64 -20.87 -14.62
C LEU A 398 -1.32 -21.82 -15.78
N VAL A 399 -0.09 -21.81 -16.30
CA VAL A 399 0.34 -22.75 -17.33
C VAL A 399 0.43 -24.19 -16.76
N ALA A 400 0.77 -24.34 -15.48
CA ALA A 400 0.73 -25.64 -14.83
C ALA A 400 -0.70 -26.16 -14.74
N VAL A 401 -1.67 -25.34 -14.36
CA VAL A 401 -3.10 -25.70 -14.38
C VAL A 401 -3.53 -26.07 -15.80
N ALA A 402 -3.13 -25.28 -16.81
CA ALA A 402 -3.44 -25.54 -18.21
C ALA A 402 -2.93 -26.92 -18.67
N HIS A 403 -1.70 -27.29 -18.32
CA HIS A 403 -1.15 -28.62 -18.65
C HIS A 403 -1.77 -29.74 -17.82
N GLN A 404 -2.15 -29.49 -16.55
CA GLN A 404 -2.80 -30.52 -15.72
C GLN A 404 -4.15 -30.94 -16.31
N PHE A 405 -4.94 -29.98 -16.75
CA PHE A 405 -6.32 -30.21 -17.17
C PHE A 405 -6.51 -30.21 -18.70
N GLY A 406 -5.55 -29.71 -19.47
CA GLY A 406 -5.67 -29.55 -20.92
C GLY A 406 -6.49 -28.34 -21.33
N LEU A 407 -6.36 -27.21 -20.60
CA LEU A 407 -7.14 -26.00 -20.78
C LEU A 407 -6.50 -25.04 -21.79
N TRP A 408 -7.29 -24.10 -22.29
CA TRP A 408 -6.86 -22.98 -23.14
C TRP A 408 -6.00 -23.42 -24.34
N GLY A 409 -6.24 -24.63 -24.86
CA GLY A 409 -5.49 -25.20 -25.99
C GLY A 409 -4.08 -25.71 -25.65
N PHE A 410 -3.73 -25.82 -24.37
CA PHE A 410 -2.53 -26.56 -23.96
C PHE A 410 -2.74 -28.07 -23.99
N GLU A 411 -1.70 -28.81 -24.34
CA GLU A 411 -1.71 -30.26 -24.24
C GLU A 411 -1.68 -30.70 -22.79
N LYS A 412 -2.47 -31.72 -22.45
CA LYS A 412 -2.47 -32.31 -21.09
C LYS A 412 -1.14 -33.00 -20.83
N ASP A 413 -0.37 -32.47 -19.91
CA ASP A 413 0.94 -32.98 -19.49
C ASP A 413 1.13 -32.77 -17.97
N PRO A 414 0.66 -33.73 -17.14
CA PRO A 414 0.80 -33.61 -15.68
C PRO A 414 2.25 -33.53 -15.19
N ALA A 415 3.22 -34.13 -15.93
CA ALA A 415 4.62 -34.10 -15.53
C ALA A 415 5.20 -32.69 -15.69
N LYS A 416 4.87 -32.03 -16.81
CA LYS A 416 5.24 -30.63 -17.04
C LYS A 416 4.52 -29.69 -16.04
N ALA A 417 3.26 -29.98 -15.72
CA ALA A 417 2.53 -29.23 -14.70
C ALA A 417 3.26 -29.23 -13.35
N GLN A 418 3.78 -30.38 -12.88
CA GLN A 418 4.54 -30.45 -11.63
C GLN A 418 5.82 -29.62 -11.67
N GLN A 419 6.59 -29.66 -12.77
CA GLN A 419 7.81 -28.84 -12.93
C GLN A 419 7.49 -27.34 -12.85
N LEU A 420 6.41 -26.93 -13.50
CA LEU A 420 5.98 -25.53 -13.49
C LEU A 420 5.48 -25.07 -12.08
N LEU A 421 4.82 -25.97 -11.34
CA LEU A 421 4.40 -25.72 -9.96
C LEU A 421 5.59 -25.57 -9.01
N ASP A 422 6.62 -26.42 -9.16
CA ASP A 422 7.85 -26.28 -8.39
C ASP A 422 8.50 -24.90 -8.64
N ARG A 423 8.55 -24.50 -9.91
CA ARG A 423 9.08 -23.19 -10.29
C ARG A 423 8.21 -22.02 -9.79
N ALA A 424 6.88 -22.14 -9.91
CA ALA A 424 5.96 -21.13 -9.42
C ALA A 424 6.07 -20.94 -7.89
N ALA A 425 6.18 -22.02 -7.14
CA ALA A 425 6.34 -21.98 -5.70
C ALA A 425 7.69 -21.40 -5.26
N GLU A 426 8.78 -21.67 -6.01
CA GLU A 426 10.10 -21.09 -5.78
C GLU A 426 10.09 -19.57 -6.00
N LEU A 427 9.62 -19.14 -7.18
CA LEU A 427 9.58 -17.72 -7.56
C LEU A 427 8.65 -16.90 -6.66
N GLY A 428 7.50 -17.45 -6.32
CA GLY A 428 6.48 -16.71 -5.59
C GLY A 428 6.84 -16.42 -4.12
N ARG A 429 7.81 -17.14 -3.54
CA ARG A 429 8.29 -16.85 -2.17
C ARG A 429 8.99 -15.50 -2.08
N ASP A 430 9.62 -15.05 -3.16
CA ASP A 430 10.33 -13.78 -3.24
C ASP A 430 9.44 -12.65 -3.81
N GLN A 431 8.17 -12.95 -4.16
CA GLN A 431 7.21 -12.03 -4.78
C GLN A 431 6.03 -11.74 -3.85
N THR A 432 6.30 -11.56 -2.57
CA THR A 432 5.28 -11.35 -1.53
C THR A 432 4.55 -10.00 -1.66
N ASP A 433 5.18 -9.00 -2.31
CA ASP A 433 4.60 -7.68 -2.56
C ASP A 433 3.67 -7.63 -3.77
N ASP A 434 3.54 -8.75 -4.50
CA ASP A 434 2.72 -8.79 -5.70
C ASP A 434 1.25 -9.06 -5.32
N SER A 435 0.40 -8.07 -5.47
CA SER A 435 -1.05 -8.19 -5.23
C SER A 435 -1.72 -9.21 -6.15
N PHE A 436 -1.06 -9.60 -7.24
CA PHE A 436 -1.46 -10.67 -8.15
C PHE A 436 -0.47 -11.84 -8.13
N ASN A 437 -0.31 -12.46 -6.98
CA ASN A 437 0.52 -13.66 -6.84
C ASN A 437 -0.19 -14.93 -7.33
N VAL A 438 0.53 -16.04 -7.37
CA VAL A 438 0.00 -17.33 -7.84
C VAL A 438 -1.17 -17.86 -6.99
N LEU A 439 -1.25 -17.49 -5.71
CA LEU A 439 -2.36 -17.86 -4.84
C LEU A 439 -3.62 -17.04 -5.17
N ALA A 440 -3.45 -15.76 -5.52
CA ALA A 440 -4.55 -14.92 -6.03
C ALA A 440 -5.12 -15.48 -7.35
N ALA A 441 -4.27 -15.99 -8.24
CA ALA A 441 -4.73 -16.67 -9.46
C ALA A 441 -5.55 -17.96 -9.15
N ALA A 442 -5.14 -18.74 -8.14
CA ALA A 442 -5.91 -19.88 -7.67
C ALA A 442 -7.28 -19.46 -7.11
N ALA A 443 -7.32 -18.34 -6.39
CA ALA A 443 -8.56 -17.76 -5.91
C ALA A 443 -9.49 -17.32 -7.05
N MET A 444 -8.96 -16.67 -8.10
CA MET A 444 -9.75 -16.27 -9.27
C MET A 444 -10.34 -17.48 -10.02
N LEU A 445 -9.60 -18.57 -10.17
CA LEU A 445 -10.12 -19.81 -10.73
C LEU A 445 -11.30 -20.33 -9.89
N TRP A 446 -11.17 -20.31 -8.57
CA TRP A 446 -12.23 -20.73 -7.66
C TRP A 446 -13.46 -19.84 -7.76
N ASP A 447 -13.30 -18.54 -7.63
CA ASP A 447 -14.38 -17.55 -7.64
C ASP A 447 -15.08 -17.52 -9.00
N GLY A 448 -14.37 -17.83 -10.08
CA GLY A 448 -14.89 -18.04 -11.42
C GLY A 448 -15.60 -19.38 -11.61
N GLY A 449 -15.72 -20.26 -10.60
CA GLY A 449 -16.39 -21.56 -10.64
C GLY A 449 -15.54 -22.69 -11.23
N ALA A 450 -14.27 -22.45 -11.60
CA ALA A 450 -13.30 -23.49 -11.92
C ALA A 450 -12.75 -24.09 -10.60
N HIS A 451 -13.66 -24.67 -9.81
CA HIS A 451 -13.37 -25.12 -8.45
C HIS A 451 -12.31 -26.24 -8.40
N GLU A 452 -12.31 -27.14 -9.38
CA GLU A 452 -11.34 -28.24 -9.46
C GLU A 452 -9.91 -27.70 -9.71
N GLU A 453 -9.80 -26.75 -10.61
CA GLU A 453 -8.54 -26.09 -11.00
C GLU A 453 -8.00 -25.19 -9.88
N GLY A 454 -8.88 -24.38 -9.27
CA GLY A 454 -8.56 -23.53 -8.13
C GLY A 454 -8.12 -24.36 -6.91
N TYR A 455 -8.86 -25.41 -6.59
CA TYR A 455 -8.51 -26.35 -5.53
C TYR A 455 -7.18 -27.04 -5.79
N PHE A 456 -6.99 -27.54 -7.01
CA PHE A 456 -5.73 -28.18 -7.40
C PHE A 456 -4.54 -27.23 -7.19
N LEU A 457 -4.62 -26.01 -7.73
CA LEU A 457 -3.52 -25.05 -7.62
C LEU A 457 -3.24 -24.67 -6.16
N THR A 458 -4.28 -24.32 -5.38
CA THR A 458 -4.15 -24.00 -3.95
C THR A 458 -3.50 -25.15 -3.17
N ARG A 459 -3.96 -26.39 -3.38
CA ARG A 459 -3.43 -27.57 -2.71
C ARG A 459 -1.97 -27.81 -3.07
N GLN A 460 -1.62 -27.72 -4.37
CA GLN A 460 -0.24 -27.93 -4.83
C GLN A 460 0.71 -26.90 -4.25
N LEU A 461 0.26 -25.65 -4.07
CA LEU A 461 1.01 -24.61 -3.40
C LEU A 461 1.16 -24.91 -1.90
N ALA A 462 0.09 -25.33 -1.24
CA ALA A 462 0.12 -25.74 0.17
C ALA A 462 1.05 -26.94 0.41
N ASP A 463 1.07 -27.93 -0.50
CA ASP A 463 1.98 -29.08 -0.41
C ASP A 463 3.46 -28.66 -0.53
N ARG A 464 3.74 -27.51 -1.13
CA ARG A 464 5.06 -26.90 -1.25
C ARG A 464 5.35 -25.84 -0.16
N ARG A 465 4.48 -25.72 0.84
CA ARG A 465 4.57 -24.75 1.92
C ARG A 465 4.68 -23.31 1.40
N PHE A 466 3.89 -23.01 0.36
CA PHE A 466 3.76 -21.64 -0.12
C PHE A 466 3.03 -20.80 0.94
N PRO A 467 3.47 -19.55 1.20
CA PRO A 467 2.84 -18.69 2.20
C PRO A 467 1.32 -18.60 2.01
N ASP A 468 0.57 -18.72 3.08
CA ASP A 468 -0.89 -18.61 3.17
C ASP A 468 -1.71 -19.67 2.35
N ALA A 469 -1.06 -20.55 1.59
CA ALA A 469 -1.79 -21.54 0.81
C ALA A 469 -2.54 -22.56 1.70
N ALA A 470 -1.95 -22.97 2.84
CA ALA A 470 -2.63 -23.83 3.79
C ALA A 470 -3.83 -23.12 4.47
N SER A 471 -3.71 -21.81 4.74
CA SER A 471 -4.83 -20.98 5.21
C SER A 471 -5.95 -20.90 4.17
N SER A 472 -5.60 -20.75 2.89
CA SER A 472 -6.58 -20.76 1.80
C SER A 472 -7.30 -22.11 1.65
N MET A 473 -6.59 -23.23 1.87
CA MET A 473 -7.23 -24.57 1.94
C MET A 473 -8.20 -24.66 3.12
N TYR A 474 -7.83 -24.14 4.29
CA TYR A 474 -8.73 -24.04 5.44
C TYR A 474 -10.00 -23.24 5.10
N ASP A 475 -9.86 -22.10 4.42
CA ASP A 475 -10.97 -21.24 4.02
C ASP A 475 -11.92 -21.94 3.04
N ILE A 476 -11.41 -22.72 2.11
CA ILE A 476 -12.21 -23.55 1.21
C ILE A 476 -13.04 -24.55 2.03
N HIS A 477 -12.41 -25.35 2.90
CA HIS A 477 -13.08 -26.41 3.64
C HIS A 477 -14.04 -25.93 4.74
N ARG A 478 -13.97 -24.66 5.16
CA ARG A 478 -14.96 -24.05 6.07
C ARG A 478 -16.11 -23.32 5.37
N GLY A 479 -16.09 -23.28 4.02
CA GLY A 479 -17.12 -22.57 3.26
C GLY A 479 -17.05 -21.05 3.37
N PHE A 480 -15.87 -20.49 3.61
CA PHE A 480 -15.69 -19.03 3.71
C PHE A 480 -15.83 -18.32 2.36
N ARG A 481 -15.53 -19.03 1.27
CA ARG A 481 -15.71 -18.50 -0.08
C ARG A 481 -17.12 -18.72 -0.56
N ASP A 482 -17.71 -17.72 -1.17
CA ASP A 482 -19.01 -17.79 -1.81
C ASP A 482 -19.02 -18.92 -2.86
N ASN A 483 -20.17 -19.57 -3.00
CA ASN A 483 -20.37 -20.69 -3.93
C ASN A 483 -19.46 -21.92 -3.71
N THR A 484 -18.96 -22.15 -2.50
CA THR A 484 -18.21 -23.38 -2.20
C THR A 484 -19.12 -24.60 -2.33
N PRO A 485 -18.82 -25.57 -3.25
CA PRO A 485 -19.61 -26.78 -3.38
C PRO A 485 -19.56 -27.66 -2.12
N ASP A 486 -20.70 -28.24 -1.73
CA ASP A 486 -20.86 -29.02 -0.48
C ASP A 486 -19.82 -30.15 -0.30
N HIS A 487 -19.34 -30.73 -1.39
CA HIS A 487 -18.37 -31.83 -1.33
C HIS A 487 -16.95 -31.39 -0.88
N TYR A 488 -16.66 -30.07 -0.85
CA TYR A 488 -15.45 -29.55 -0.24
C TYR A 488 -15.62 -29.24 1.27
N LEU A 489 -16.86 -29.19 1.78
CA LEU A 489 -17.13 -28.90 3.18
C LEU A 489 -16.88 -30.17 4.03
N ASP A 490 -15.71 -30.24 4.65
CA ASP A 490 -15.29 -31.35 5.50
C ASP A 490 -14.58 -30.83 6.76
N GLU A 491 -15.19 -31.05 7.91
CA GLU A 491 -14.67 -30.56 9.19
C GLU A 491 -13.31 -31.17 9.56
N ALA A 492 -13.09 -32.44 9.28
CA ALA A 492 -11.84 -33.11 9.60
C ALA A 492 -10.69 -32.57 8.73
N VAL A 493 -10.94 -32.44 7.43
CA VAL A 493 -9.98 -31.88 6.47
C VAL A 493 -9.72 -30.41 6.75
N ARG A 494 -10.77 -29.64 7.10
CA ARG A 494 -10.65 -28.25 7.56
C ARG A 494 -9.68 -28.13 8.74
N ASP A 495 -9.85 -29.00 9.73
CA ASP A 495 -9.06 -28.97 10.96
C ASP A 495 -7.60 -29.36 10.69
N GLU A 496 -7.35 -30.32 9.81
CA GLU A 496 -6.00 -30.65 9.36
C GLU A 496 -5.30 -29.47 8.67
N TRP A 497 -6.00 -28.76 7.78
CA TRP A 497 -5.44 -27.59 7.09
C TRP A 497 -5.20 -26.42 8.04
N LEU A 498 -6.10 -26.18 9.02
CA LEU A 498 -5.87 -25.17 10.03
C LEU A 498 -4.61 -25.46 10.84
N GLN A 499 -4.45 -26.71 11.30
CA GLN A 499 -3.25 -27.10 12.04
C GLN A 499 -1.99 -26.92 11.18
N ARG A 500 -2.03 -27.34 9.93
CA ARG A 500 -0.91 -27.17 9.01
C ARG A 500 -0.55 -25.70 8.76
N ALA A 501 -1.57 -24.84 8.59
CA ALA A 501 -1.33 -23.40 8.43
C ALA A 501 -0.69 -22.77 9.68
N VAL A 502 -1.05 -23.24 10.88
CA VAL A 502 -0.38 -22.85 12.14
C VAL A 502 1.07 -23.33 12.17
N ASP A 503 1.31 -24.60 11.77
CA ASP A 503 2.66 -25.18 11.73
C ASP A 503 3.56 -24.52 10.66
N ASP A 504 2.98 -24.03 9.57
CA ASP A 504 3.64 -23.24 8.53
C ASP A 504 3.88 -21.77 8.96
N GLY A 505 3.39 -21.39 10.14
CA GLY A 505 3.67 -20.10 10.78
C GLY A 505 2.67 -18.98 10.48
N SER A 506 1.58 -19.23 9.69
CA SER A 506 0.62 -18.18 9.31
C SER A 506 0.01 -17.48 10.54
N PRO A 507 0.20 -16.14 10.71
CA PRO A 507 -0.37 -15.42 11.83
C PRO A 507 -1.89 -15.45 11.82
N LEU A 508 -2.53 -15.38 10.65
CA LEU A 508 -3.98 -15.46 10.52
C LEU A 508 -4.52 -16.83 10.93
N ALA A 509 -3.82 -17.92 10.59
CA ALA A 509 -4.20 -19.25 11.03
C ALA A 509 -4.06 -19.43 12.55
N LYS A 510 -3.04 -18.83 13.17
CA LYS A 510 -2.88 -18.79 14.63
C LYS A 510 -4.05 -18.07 15.29
N TYR A 511 -4.50 -16.95 14.72
CA TYR A 511 -5.71 -16.26 15.16
C TYR A 511 -6.95 -17.15 15.04
N ASN A 512 -7.16 -17.80 13.89
CA ASN A 512 -8.31 -18.67 13.66
C ASN A 512 -8.30 -19.89 14.61
N MET A 513 -7.14 -20.47 14.89
CA MET A 513 -7.00 -21.56 15.87
C MET A 513 -7.32 -21.08 17.29
N ALA A 514 -6.80 -19.93 17.69
CA ALA A 514 -7.10 -19.34 19.00
C ALA A 514 -8.59 -18.99 19.13
N HIS A 515 -9.19 -18.38 18.11
CA HIS A 515 -10.61 -18.06 18.06
C HIS A 515 -11.45 -19.33 18.21
N ARG A 516 -11.12 -20.40 17.49
CA ARG A 516 -11.79 -21.67 17.61
C ARG A 516 -11.70 -22.22 19.04
N HIS A 517 -10.52 -22.25 19.66
CA HIS A 517 -10.35 -22.72 21.03
C HIS A 517 -11.17 -21.91 22.06
N LEU A 518 -11.39 -20.62 21.79
CA LEU A 518 -12.22 -19.77 22.66
C LEU A 518 -13.72 -20.09 22.57
N PHE A 519 -14.19 -20.54 21.40
CA PHE A 519 -15.64 -20.63 21.14
C PHE A 519 -16.18 -22.04 20.89
N ASP A 520 -15.33 -23.07 20.67
CA ASP A 520 -15.80 -24.45 20.43
C ASP A 520 -16.22 -25.21 21.71
N GLY A 521 -16.02 -24.61 22.88
CA GLY A 521 -16.38 -25.19 24.18
C GLY A 521 -15.57 -26.43 24.58
N LYS A 522 -14.54 -26.79 23.79
CA LYS A 522 -13.73 -28.00 24.06
C LYS A 522 -12.56 -27.74 24.99
N MET A 523 -12.13 -26.51 25.12
CA MET A 523 -11.00 -26.12 25.97
C MET A 523 -11.45 -25.72 27.36
N ASP A 524 -10.85 -26.32 28.39
CA ASP A 524 -11.12 -26.01 29.79
C ASP A 524 -10.17 -24.88 30.26
N PHE A 525 -10.67 -23.66 30.27
CA PHE A 525 -9.91 -22.48 30.72
C PHE A 525 -9.71 -22.35 32.22
N SER A 526 -10.20 -23.30 33.04
CA SER A 526 -9.77 -23.41 34.43
C SER A 526 -8.32 -23.91 34.54
N ARG A 527 -7.78 -24.49 33.47
CA ARG A 527 -6.39 -24.93 33.36
C ARG A 527 -5.52 -23.83 32.80
N ARG A 528 -4.52 -23.42 33.55
CA ARG A 528 -3.61 -22.35 33.18
C ARG A 528 -2.90 -22.59 31.84
N GLU A 529 -2.46 -23.81 31.57
CA GLU A 529 -1.80 -24.22 30.31
C GLU A 529 -2.65 -23.92 29.06
N ASN A 530 -3.98 -24.03 29.16
CA ASN A 530 -4.90 -23.73 28.06
C ASN A 530 -4.98 -22.22 27.81
N VAL A 531 -5.04 -21.41 28.87
CA VAL A 531 -4.99 -19.95 28.77
C VAL A 531 -3.69 -19.51 28.11
N GLU A 532 -2.54 -20.04 28.53
CA GLU A 532 -1.22 -19.72 27.98
C GLU A 532 -1.08 -20.15 26.52
N THR A 533 -1.66 -21.30 26.14
CA THR A 533 -1.66 -21.77 24.75
C THR A 533 -2.40 -20.81 23.83
N VAL A 534 -3.62 -20.40 24.20
CA VAL A 534 -4.42 -19.49 23.41
C VAL A 534 -3.81 -18.08 23.39
N LEU A 535 -3.30 -17.63 24.54
CA LEU A 535 -2.62 -16.34 24.65
C LEU A 535 -1.41 -16.26 23.71
N ARG A 536 -0.58 -17.31 23.67
CA ARG A 536 0.58 -17.38 22.75
C ARG A 536 0.15 -17.30 21.29
N LEU A 537 -0.86 -18.08 20.88
CA LEU A 537 -1.38 -18.04 19.50
C LEU A 537 -1.88 -16.64 19.11
N LEU A 538 -2.61 -15.97 20.02
CA LEU A 538 -3.08 -14.61 19.80
C LEU A 538 -1.95 -13.59 19.75
N GLN A 539 -0.92 -13.74 20.60
CA GLN A 539 0.26 -12.85 20.58
C GLN A 539 1.04 -13.00 19.28
N GLU A 540 1.27 -14.24 18.82
CA GLU A 540 1.96 -14.52 17.56
C GLU A 540 1.14 -14.08 16.33
N SER A 541 -0.19 -14.04 16.42
CA SER A 541 -1.05 -13.57 15.33
C SER A 541 -1.00 -12.05 15.10
N ARG A 542 -0.49 -11.28 16.07
CA ARG A 542 -0.36 -9.83 15.98
C ARG A 542 0.69 -9.34 14.98
N GLU A 543 1.53 -10.24 14.47
CA GLU A 543 2.46 -9.94 13.38
C GLU A 543 1.73 -9.60 12.06
N GLU A 544 0.46 -10.03 11.92
CA GLU A 544 -0.39 -9.68 10.78
C GLU A 544 -1.25 -8.43 11.11
N PRO A 545 -1.06 -7.30 10.40
CA PRO A 545 -1.80 -6.06 10.69
C PRO A 545 -3.31 -6.21 10.68
N ARG A 546 -3.85 -7.08 9.82
CA ARG A 546 -5.30 -7.35 9.73
C ARG A 546 -5.82 -8.12 10.94
N ALA A 547 -4.96 -8.92 11.60
CA ALA A 547 -5.32 -9.71 12.77
C ALA A 547 -5.02 -8.97 14.08
N ASP A 548 -4.10 -7.99 14.13
CA ASP A 548 -3.64 -7.36 15.38
C ASP A 548 -4.77 -6.79 16.23
N GLY A 549 -5.65 -5.97 15.66
CA GLY A 549 -6.76 -5.38 16.41
C GLY A 549 -7.73 -6.43 16.96
N LEU A 550 -8.05 -7.46 16.16
CA LEU A 550 -8.89 -8.58 16.59
C LEU A 550 -8.19 -9.44 17.66
N ALA A 551 -6.89 -9.70 17.50
CA ALA A 551 -6.09 -10.45 18.47
C ALA A 551 -6.02 -9.71 19.80
N ARG A 552 -5.78 -8.39 19.80
CA ARG A 552 -5.82 -7.56 21.02
C ARG A 552 -7.16 -7.63 21.72
N LEU A 553 -8.26 -7.54 20.98
CA LEU A 553 -9.61 -7.69 21.53
C LEU A 553 -9.76 -9.06 22.24
N ARG A 554 -9.36 -10.15 21.59
CA ARG A 554 -9.46 -11.51 22.15
C ARG A 554 -8.51 -11.73 23.33
N ILE A 555 -7.28 -11.19 23.29
CA ILE A 555 -6.37 -11.21 24.44
C ILE A 555 -6.98 -10.50 25.63
N GLY A 556 -7.55 -9.30 25.43
CA GLY A 556 -8.19 -8.53 26.48
C GLY A 556 -9.31 -9.30 27.16
N VAL A 557 -10.19 -9.94 26.36
CA VAL A 557 -11.30 -10.78 26.87
C VAL A 557 -10.78 -12.01 27.61
N LEU A 558 -9.84 -12.75 27.03
CA LEU A 558 -9.24 -13.96 27.61
C LEU A 558 -8.60 -13.67 28.98
N LEU A 559 -7.79 -12.62 29.05
CA LEU A 559 -7.11 -12.22 30.30
C LEU A 559 -8.11 -11.70 31.35
N ARG A 560 -9.11 -10.91 30.94
CA ARG A 560 -10.17 -10.45 31.86
C ARG A 560 -10.93 -11.60 32.52
N ASP A 561 -11.25 -12.64 31.77
CA ASP A 561 -12.11 -13.73 32.27
C ASP A 561 -11.30 -14.85 32.95
N HIS A 562 -10.10 -15.16 32.48
CA HIS A 562 -9.35 -16.33 32.90
C HIS A 562 -7.93 -16.01 33.42
N GLY A 563 -7.52 -14.73 33.41
CA GLY A 563 -6.20 -14.32 33.90
C GLY A 563 -6.13 -14.25 35.45
N THR A 564 -4.91 -14.14 35.97
CA THR A 564 -4.62 -13.70 37.34
C THR A 564 -5.11 -12.25 37.54
N ASP A 565 -5.19 -11.76 38.78
CA ASP A 565 -5.66 -10.39 39.03
C ASP A 565 -4.81 -9.33 38.29
N ALA A 566 -3.51 -9.52 38.18
CA ALA A 566 -2.63 -8.63 37.41
C ALA A 566 -2.91 -8.71 35.91
N GLU A 567 -3.11 -9.91 35.38
CA GLU A 567 -3.42 -10.13 33.97
C GLU A 567 -4.81 -9.60 33.60
N LYS A 568 -5.80 -9.70 34.49
CA LYS A 568 -7.11 -9.08 34.30
C LYS A 568 -6.99 -7.57 34.13
N GLN A 569 -6.14 -6.92 34.95
CA GLN A 569 -5.89 -5.49 34.84
C GLN A 569 -5.18 -5.14 33.52
N SER A 570 -4.15 -5.92 33.13
CA SER A 570 -3.47 -5.77 31.85
C SER A 570 -4.43 -5.97 30.68
N GLY A 571 -5.28 -6.99 30.72
CA GLY A 571 -6.30 -7.26 29.70
C GLY A 571 -7.17 -6.05 29.39
N VAL A 572 -7.67 -5.39 30.44
CA VAL A 572 -8.52 -4.20 30.29
C VAL A 572 -7.69 -2.98 29.86
N ARG A 573 -6.56 -2.70 30.52
CA ARG A 573 -5.81 -1.46 30.37
C ARG A 573 -4.94 -1.44 29.10
N GLU A 574 -4.25 -2.55 28.80
CA GLU A 574 -3.23 -2.60 27.76
C GLU A 574 -3.77 -3.14 26.43
N TYR A 575 -4.87 -3.91 26.47
CA TYR A 575 -5.43 -4.52 25.28
C TYR A 575 -6.78 -3.94 24.87
N LEU A 576 -7.77 -3.84 25.78
CA LEU A 576 -9.10 -3.34 25.42
C LEU A 576 -9.15 -1.81 25.30
N ARG A 577 -8.55 -1.08 26.26
CA ARG A 577 -8.64 0.38 26.30
C ARG A 577 -8.10 1.08 25.05
N PRO A 578 -6.93 0.70 24.50
CA PRO A 578 -6.41 1.33 23.30
C PRO A 578 -7.28 1.13 22.05
N LEU A 579 -8.08 0.05 21.98
CA LEU A 579 -8.98 -0.20 20.86
C LEU A 579 -10.15 0.77 20.77
N VAL A 580 -10.49 1.42 21.88
CA VAL A 580 -11.61 2.38 21.93
C VAL A 580 -11.32 3.66 21.15
N ASP A 581 -10.05 4.01 21.02
CA ASP A 581 -9.59 5.22 20.34
C ASP A 581 -9.20 4.97 18.87
N GLU A 582 -9.40 3.73 18.36
CA GLU A 582 -9.16 3.39 16.96
C GLU A 582 -10.30 3.86 16.04
N ASP A 583 -9.98 4.09 14.77
CA ASP A 583 -10.94 4.53 13.73
C ASP A 583 -11.91 3.39 13.29
N ASP A 584 -11.79 2.18 13.82
CA ASP A 584 -12.69 1.06 13.56
C ASP A 584 -13.83 1.03 14.57
N ASP A 585 -14.96 1.58 14.18
CA ASP A 585 -16.15 1.71 15.03
C ASP A 585 -16.63 0.38 15.62
N TRP A 586 -16.52 -0.72 14.90
CA TRP A 586 -16.93 -2.03 15.39
C TRP A 586 -16.00 -2.53 16.52
N ARG A 587 -14.68 -2.40 16.33
CA ARG A 587 -13.70 -2.81 17.36
C ARG A 587 -13.79 -1.91 18.58
N ALA A 588 -13.93 -0.61 18.38
CA ALA A 588 -14.11 0.37 19.44
C ALA A 588 -15.37 0.09 20.25
N ALA A 589 -16.49 -0.20 19.60
CA ALA A 589 -17.75 -0.57 20.24
C ALA A 589 -17.61 -1.87 21.02
N ARG A 590 -17.03 -2.90 20.42
CA ARG A 590 -16.86 -4.19 21.08
C ARG A 590 -15.95 -4.10 22.30
N ALA A 591 -14.80 -3.41 22.17
CA ALA A 591 -13.90 -3.16 23.30
C ALA A 591 -14.59 -2.38 24.43
N SER A 592 -15.40 -1.38 24.08
CA SER A 592 -16.19 -0.61 25.05
C SER A 592 -17.18 -1.49 25.80
N ALA A 593 -17.91 -2.37 25.12
CA ALA A 593 -18.83 -3.32 25.77
C ALA A 593 -18.09 -4.24 26.73
N GLU A 594 -16.93 -4.78 26.34
CA GLU A 594 -16.12 -5.67 27.17
C GLU A 594 -15.49 -4.96 28.39
N ILE A 595 -15.13 -3.68 28.27
CA ILE A 595 -14.71 -2.82 29.39
C ILE A 595 -15.89 -2.61 30.35
N GLY A 596 -17.09 -2.34 29.82
CA GLY A 596 -18.31 -2.24 30.61
C GLY A 596 -18.57 -3.49 31.45
N LEU A 597 -18.39 -4.67 30.86
CA LEU A 597 -18.51 -5.94 31.53
C LEU A 597 -17.43 -6.15 32.61
N ALA A 598 -16.19 -5.68 32.36
CA ALA A 598 -15.11 -5.68 33.34
C ALA A 598 -15.48 -4.86 34.58
N TYR A 599 -16.03 -3.67 34.43
CA TYR A 599 -16.53 -2.86 35.53
C TYR A 599 -17.74 -3.50 36.27
N ALA A 600 -18.64 -4.14 35.50
CA ALA A 600 -19.82 -4.81 36.12
C ALA A 600 -19.41 -6.00 37.00
N ARG A 601 -18.47 -6.82 36.54
CA ARG A 601 -18.01 -8.02 37.24
C ARG A 601 -16.91 -7.73 38.27
N GLY A 602 -16.15 -6.63 38.10
CA GLY A 602 -14.94 -6.33 38.88
C GLY A 602 -13.73 -7.14 38.43
N HIS A 603 -13.67 -7.51 37.14
CA HIS A 603 -12.59 -8.26 36.56
C HIS A 603 -11.64 -7.32 35.81
N GLY A 604 -10.46 -7.06 36.36
CA GLY A 604 -9.47 -6.14 35.78
C GLY A 604 -9.75 -4.66 36.00
N ALA A 605 -10.93 -4.32 36.50
CA ALA A 605 -11.31 -2.98 36.92
C ALA A 605 -12.03 -3.04 38.28
N LYS A 606 -11.93 -1.98 39.09
CA LYS A 606 -12.68 -1.90 40.36
C LYS A 606 -14.18 -1.90 40.05
N LYS A 607 -14.93 -2.85 40.62
CA LYS A 607 -16.36 -2.98 40.38
C LYS A 607 -17.07 -1.63 40.56
N ASN A 608 -17.66 -1.14 39.45
CA ASN A 608 -18.34 0.14 39.41
C ASN A 608 -19.46 0.08 38.37
N ARG A 609 -20.69 0.14 38.91
CA ARG A 609 -21.86 0.00 38.08
C ARG A 609 -22.14 1.18 37.15
N PHE A 610 -21.85 2.39 37.62
CA PHE A 610 -22.07 3.58 36.79
C PHE A 610 -21.14 3.55 35.61
N ALA A 611 -19.83 3.32 35.81
CA ALA A 611 -18.88 3.14 34.74
C ALA A 611 -19.30 2.01 33.77
N ALA A 612 -19.80 0.89 34.31
CA ALA A 612 -20.28 -0.22 33.46
C ALA A 612 -21.40 0.21 32.51
N ILE A 613 -22.40 0.96 33.02
CA ILE A 613 -23.54 1.44 32.20
C ILE A 613 -23.07 2.45 31.14
N GLU A 614 -22.20 3.40 31.53
CA GLU A 614 -21.66 4.39 30.58
C GLU A 614 -20.88 3.72 29.43
N TRP A 615 -20.07 2.72 29.75
CA TRP A 615 -19.30 1.98 28.78
C TRP A 615 -20.16 1.16 27.79
N VAL A 616 -21.16 0.42 28.28
CA VAL A 616 -22.06 -0.31 27.39
C VAL A 616 -22.97 0.63 26.60
N GLY A 617 -23.36 1.75 27.19
CA GLY A 617 -24.10 2.81 26.50
C GLY A 617 -23.28 3.50 25.40
N HIS A 618 -21.97 3.63 25.60
CA HIS A 618 -21.05 4.10 24.55
C HIS A 618 -20.96 3.09 23.41
N ALA A 619 -20.79 1.81 23.73
CA ALA A 619 -20.75 0.73 22.74
C ALA A 619 -22.01 0.70 21.86
N SER A 620 -23.21 0.74 22.48
CA SER A 620 -24.48 0.73 21.75
C SER A 620 -24.72 1.99 20.89
N LYS A 621 -24.03 3.10 21.18
CA LYS A 621 -24.08 4.30 20.32
C LYS A 621 -23.21 4.15 19.08
N LEU A 622 -22.07 3.49 19.22
CA LEU A 622 -21.16 3.24 18.08
C LEU A 622 -21.71 2.17 17.14
N GLN A 623 -22.34 1.12 17.71
CA GLN A 623 -22.92 0.00 16.95
C GLN A 623 -24.29 -0.38 17.53
N PRO A 624 -25.37 0.30 17.13
CA PRO A 624 -26.70 0.12 17.73
C PRO A 624 -27.37 -1.22 17.39
N ASP A 625 -26.96 -1.89 16.32
CA ASP A 625 -27.60 -3.12 15.82
C ASP A 625 -26.73 -4.38 16.02
N ASP A 626 -25.66 -4.33 16.87
CA ASP A 626 -24.81 -5.50 17.14
C ASP A 626 -25.39 -6.35 18.25
N GLU A 627 -25.93 -7.54 17.91
CA GLU A 627 -26.55 -8.49 18.86
C GLU A 627 -25.62 -8.86 20.01
N GLY A 628 -24.33 -8.99 19.78
CA GLY A 628 -23.38 -9.35 20.83
C GLY A 628 -23.09 -8.20 21.81
N ILE A 629 -23.25 -6.94 21.38
CA ILE A 629 -23.23 -5.76 22.26
C ILE A 629 -24.51 -5.71 23.06
N ASP A 630 -25.65 -6.02 22.44
CA ASP A 630 -26.95 -6.08 23.13
C ASP A 630 -26.99 -7.17 24.20
N GLU A 631 -26.39 -8.34 23.95
CA GLU A 631 -26.25 -9.38 24.97
C GLU A 631 -25.45 -8.90 26.18
N ILE A 632 -24.30 -8.26 25.95
CA ILE A 632 -23.47 -7.69 27.03
C ILE A 632 -24.22 -6.57 27.75
N HIS A 633 -24.89 -5.70 27.01
CA HIS A 633 -25.73 -4.65 27.57
C HIS A 633 -26.81 -5.26 28.47
N GLY A 634 -27.52 -6.29 27.99
CA GLY A 634 -28.52 -7.04 28.77
C GLY A 634 -27.93 -7.64 30.06
N GLU A 635 -26.75 -8.26 30.01
CA GLU A 635 -26.05 -8.81 31.17
C GLU A 635 -25.73 -7.73 32.20
N VAL A 636 -25.14 -6.61 31.78
CA VAL A 636 -24.78 -5.48 32.63
C VAL A 636 -26.02 -4.89 33.29
N MET A 637 -27.12 -4.72 32.57
CA MET A 637 -28.36 -4.15 33.05
C MET A 637 -29.09 -5.12 33.99
N ASN A 638 -29.15 -6.41 33.67
CA ASN A 638 -29.85 -7.43 34.45
C ASN A 638 -29.09 -7.88 35.70
N SER A 639 -27.79 -7.66 35.76
CA SER A 639 -26.97 -8.01 36.94
C SER A 639 -27.38 -7.32 38.23
N HIS A 640 -28.42 -6.43 38.19
CA HIS A 640 -28.89 -5.67 39.35
C HIS A 640 -30.37 -5.25 39.28
N SER A 641 -31.05 -5.08 40.43
CA SER A 641 -32.42 -4.60 40.47
C SER A 641 -32.53 -3.12 40.02
N LEU A 642 -33.61 -2.77 39.35
CA LEU A 642 -33.92 -1.44 38.81
C LEU A 642 -33.76 -0.31 39.83
N VAL A 643 -34.14 -0.58 41.10
CA VAL A 643 -34.06 0.38 42.23
C VAL A 643 -32.59 0.73 42.56
N LYS A 644 -31.68 -0.25 42.52
CA LYS A 644 -30.25 -0.02 42.73
C LYS A 644 -29.62 0.73 41.57
N THR A 645 -30.12 0.58 40.33
CA THR A 645 -29.65 1.31 39.15
C THR A 645 -29.95 2.80 39.30
N ILE A 646 -31.19 3.15 39.60
CA ILE A 646 -31.60 4.56 39.78
C ILE A 646 -30.81 5.21 40.94
N GLY A 647 -30.58 4.49 42.03
CA GLY A 647 -29.79 4.99 43.17
C GLY A 647 -28.33 5.23 42.85
N THR A 648 -27.74 4.40 41.97
CA THR A 648 -26.34 4.53 41.52
C THR A 648 -26.14 5.70 40.55
N VAL A 649 -27.04 5.87 39.57
CA VAL A 649 -27.05 7.01 38.64
C VAL A 649 -27.24 8.33 39.42
N PHE A 650 -28.17 8.38 40.36
CA PHE A 650 -28.40 9.55 41.21
C PHE A 650 -27.21 9.86 42.14
N GLY A 651 -26.56 8.82 42.68
CA GLY A 651 -25.37 8.96 43.53
C GLY A 651 -24.14 9.47 42.78
N ALA A 652 -23.96 9.03 41.51
CA ALA A 652 -22.89 9.50 40.63
C ALA A 652 -23.11 10.96 40.20
N TYR A 653 -24.35 11.34 39.89
CA TYR A 653 -24.73 12.74 39.56
C TYR A 653 -24.47 13.70 40.74
N LEU A 654 -24.52 13.21 41.96
CA LEU A 654 -24.20 13.97 43.15
C LEU A 654 -22.73 13.92 43.60
N GLY A 655 -21.84 13.39 42.77
CA GLY A 655 -20.39 13.30 43.03
C GLY A 655 -20.00 12.26 44.10
N ARG A 656 -20.91 11.35 44.48
CA ARG A 656 -20.68 10.31 45.51
C ARG A 656 -20.23 8.95 44.96
N GLY A 657 -20.05 8.84 43.63
CA GLY A 657 -19.77 7.54 42.96
C GLY A 657 -18.32 7.08 42.98
N GLY A 658 -17.38 7.92 43.36
CA GLY A 658 -15.94 7.59 43.33
C GLY A 658 -15.43 7.23 41.90
N VAL A 659 -16.08 7.76 40.87
CA VAL A 659 -15.73 7.59 39.45
C VAL A 659 -14.79 8.72 39.05
N THR A 660 -13.64 8.38 38.50
CA THR A 660 -12.71 9.34 37.91
C THR A 660 -12.97 9.50 36.40
N ALA A 661 -12.42 10.53 35.76
CA ALA A 661 -12.52 10.69 34.30
C ALA A 661 -11.91 9.50 33.54
N GLU A 662 -10.91 8.85 34.13
CA GLU A 662 -10.26 7.66 33.56
C GLU A 662 -11.15 6.40 33.56
N ASP A 663 -12.15 6.37 34.44
CA ASP A 663 -13.12 5.27 34.54
C ASP A 663 -14.24 5.37 33.48
N LEU A 664 -14.34 6.48 32.76
CA LEU A 664 -15.43 6.75 31.82
C LEU A 664 -14.96 6.58 30.35
N PRO A 665 -15.90 6.28 29.43
CA PRO A 665 -15.58 6.29 28.00
C PRO A 665 -15.21 7.70 27.52
N PRO A 666 -14.45 7.83 26.43
CA PRO A 666 -14.20 9.11 25.78
C PRO A 666 -15.54 9.78 25.43
N LYS A 667 -15.61 11.11 25.49
CA LYS A 667 -16.81 11.81 25.00
C LYS A 667 -16.95 11.50 23.51
N ALA A 668 -18.11 10.97 23.14
CA ALA A 668 -18.40 10.70 21.73
C ALA A 668 -18.09 11.97 20.91
N LYS A 669 -17.26 11.83 19.89
CA LYS A 669 -17.13 12.88 18.86
C LYS A 669 -18.53 13.10 18.29
N THR A 670 -19.12 14.25 18.48
CA THR A 670 -20.40 14.61 17.86
C THR A 670 -20.16 14.57 16.35
N ILE A 671 -20.83 13.64 15.67
CA ILE A 671 -20.85 13.60 14.21
C ILE A 671 -21.46 14.94 13.78
N GLY A 672 -20.63 15.91 13.36
CA GLY A 672 -21.09 17.22 12.89
C GLY A 672 -20.39 18.45 13.46
N GLU A 673 -19.22 18.34 14.14
CA GLU A 673 -18.32 19.50 14.38
C GLU A 673 -17.04 19.40 13.57
#